data_5e9adc6b07e2cd016ce4bc2d84bf4aec
#
_entry.id   5e9adc6b07e2cd016ce4bc2d84bf4aec
#
_cell.length_a   1.000
_cell.length_b   1.000
_cell.length_c   1.000
_cell.angle_alpha   90.00
_cell.angle_beta   90.00
_cell.angle_gamma   90.00
#
_symmetry.space_group_name_H-M   'P 1'
#
loop_
_entity.id
_entity.type
_entity.pdbx_description
1 polymer ?
#
loop_
_entity_poly.entity_id
_entity_poly.type
_entity_poly.pdbx_seq_one_letter_code
_entity_poly.pdbx_strand_id
1 'polypeptide(L)'
;MTKPLQSASIAAPGFFGLNTQESGITLESGFALQATNCVIDKFGRLGARKGWTFLDESTGVGLQGMHRFVDIDATEYFGAWSDTNFYIYSAGTLTAVTYSGSQTITEGNWQAVTLNDAAYLFQAGYEPLFFDTVSGEVKDMSDALSTATVTITSNSTTATVTHTSHGFTSGNPVTISGANEAVFNGTFTVTVTGTNTYTYTMPSSNSNNPATGTITAAWYHDVPPEANVALSAYGRIWAASTATNKTTLYWSNLLDGTDWDGGTAGRLDISGILVYGNDEIIALGAHNGFLIVFCKNNIIIFGDSDTAQTYLDPTTLQLVEVINGVGCIARDSLQNTGTDILFLSDSGLMSLGRVIQEKSTPMRDLSRNVRDDLVQLIESETPANIKSAYSATNAFYLLAFPTTKQVYCFDMRGPLQDGSARVTIWNNMEFTDWLGFDGEIYMTHADGLARYAGYQDNGESYRMVYFTNYFDLGAPSQTKILKRLSMTVIGATGQDFVVKSGFDYNDQYNSYGLTVKTATTYNYNLDNYGVTGHSDTATQGSTTVTVPSNVQGDDELHYVLDFSLTKTEEYSVPFSVWLDSDTYYYTTNTAELSITNITSADPAVVTSTGHGLTTGDSVYIYDVVGLEEYSVSRINGKSFTVTVIDSDTFELDDFDSSGLTSYTSGGKLIKTLGRTLTTLYLQPSSFTSEYAGGTLVDTVRAPGSGSGSVLQLGFEADLNGGALSIQKMDVYVKQGRTI
;
A
#
# COMPACT_ATOMS: atom_id res chain seq x y z
N MET A 1 9.14 57.43 -13.50
CA MET A 1 8.12 56.42 -13.17
C MET A 1 8.84 55.12 -12.90
N THR A 2 8.63 54.53 -11.75
CA THR A 2 9.15 53.21 -11.43
C THR A 2 8.38 52.17 -12.26
N LYS A 3 9.10 51.40 -13.12
CA LYS A 3 8.43 50.32 -13.87
C LYS A 3 7.74 49.34 -12.87
N PRO A 4 6.51 48.90 -13.14
CA PRO A 4 5.82 47.96 -12.25
C PRO A 4 6.62 46.65 -12.15
N LEU A 5 6.45 45.92 -11.03
CA LEU A 5 6.99 44.59 -10.88
C LEU A 5 6.20 43.63 -11.80
N GLN A 6 6.90 42.83 -12.55
CA GLN A 6 6.31 41.68 -13.23
C GLN A 6 6.31 40.48 -12.29
N SER A 7 5.30 39.63 -12.40
CA SER A 7 5.22 38.39 -11.65
C SER A 7 4.94 37.22 -12.59
N ALA A 8 5.56 36.08 -12.29
CA ALA A 8 5.15 34.78 -12.80
C ALA A 8 4.78 33.90 -11.62
N SER A 9 3.86 32.98 -11.85
CA SER A 9 3.35 32.10 -10.82
C SER A 9 3.17 30.68 -11.37
N ILE A 10 3.66 29.70 -10.63
CA ILE A 10 3.29 28.29 -10.78
C ILE A 10 2.42 27.95 -9.56
N ALA A 11 1.21 27.57 -9.77
CA ALA A 11 0.27 27.21 -8.70
C ALA A 11 -0.39 25.87 -9.03
N ALA A 12 -0.67 25.07 -8.03
CA ALA A 12 -1.42 23.83 -8.22
C ALA A 12 -2.78 24.12 -8.94
N PRO A 13 -3.17 23.30 -9.93
CA PRO A 13 -2.56 22.03 -10.40
C PRO A 13 -1.51 22.18 -11.51
N GLY A 14 -0.84 23.31 -11.65
CA GLY A 14 0.12 23.62 -12.72
C GLY A 14 1.53 23.05 -12.51
N PHE A 15 1.73 22.09 -11.61
CA PHE A 15 2.96 21.31 -11.53
C PHE A 15 2.83 20.08 -12.43
N PHE A 16 3.65 20.00 -13.47
CA PHE A 16 3.58 18.95 -14.49
C PHE A 16 4.63 17.84 -14.33
N GLY A 17 5.56 18.01 -13.38
CA GLY A 17 6.62 17.05 -13.13
C GLY A 17 7.82 17.22 -14.03
N LEU A 18 8.61 16.17 -14.16
CA LEU A 18 9.87 16.12 -14.89
C LEU A 18 9.63 16.09 -16.41
N ASN A 19 10.42 16.86 -17.16
CA ASN A 19 10.57 16.73 -18.60
C ASN A 19 12.05 16.93 -18.98
N THR A 20 12.68 15.85 -19.46
CA THR A 20 14.08 15.81 -19.90
C THR A 20 14.22 15.74 -21.40
N GLN A 21 13.10 15.71 -22.15
CA GLN A 21 13.11 15.58 -23.61
C GLN A 21 13.21 16.93 -24.33
N GLU A 22 12.85 17.99 -23.65
CA GLU A 22 12.87 19.33 -24.22
C GLU A 22 13.98 20.18 -23.60
N SER A 23 14.46 21.14 -24.36
CA SER A 23 15.41 22.10 -23.83
C SER A 23 14.78 22.93 -22.70
N GLY A 24 15.49 23.12 -21.59
CA GLY A 24 15.02 23.91 -20.46
C GLY A 24 14.57 25.34 -20.80
N ILE A 25 14.92 25.84 -21.98
CA ILE A 25 14.53 27.17 -22.48
C ILE A 25 13.14 27.16 -23.13
N THR A 26 12.84 26.07 -23.85
CA THR A 26 11.58 25.93 -24.61
C THR A 26 10.51 25.22 -23.81
N LEU A 27 10.91 24.64 -22.71
CA LEU A 27 10.04 23.86 -21.84
C LEU A 27 8.90 24.72 -21.27
N GLU A 28 7.68 24.22 -21.36
CA GLU A 28 6.50 24.90 -20.84
C GLU A 28 6.58 25.13 -19.33
N SER A 29 6.06 26.25 -18.85
CA SER A 29 5.98 26.56 -17.43
C SER A 29 5.14 25.52 -16.70
N GLY A 30 5.67 25.02 -15.58
CA GLY A 30 5.07 23.93 -14.79
C GLY A 30 5.85 22.62 -14.87
N PHE A 31 6.62 22.42 -15.96
CA PHE A 31 7.59 21.33 -16.00
C PHE A 31 8.84 21.65 -15.20
N ALA A 32 9.52 20.61 -14.78
CA ALA A 32 10.78 20.66 -14.08
C ALA A 32 11.90 20.02 -14.88
N LEU A 33 13.12 20.53 -14.72
CA LEU A 33 14.36 19.91 -15.19
C LEU A 33 14.86 18.87 -14.18
N GLN A 34 14.47 19.01 -12.93
CA GLN A 34 14.72 18.04 -11.88
C GLN A 34 13.53 17.96 -10.93
N ALA A 35 13.09 16.74 -10.63
CA ALA A 35 11.97 16.45 -9.70
C ALA A 35 12.28 15.15 -8.97
N THR A 36 13.10 15.26 -7.91
CA THR A 36 13.65 14.11 -7.18
C THR A 36 13.03 13.99 -5.79
N ASN A 37 12.62 12.78 -5.40
CA ASN A 37 11.97 12.47 -4.11
C ASN A 37 10.74 13.32 -3.84
N CYS A 38 9.98 13.60 -4.88
CA CYS A 38 8.73 14.34 -4.81
C CYS A 38 7.60 13.57 -5.50
N VAL A 39 6.39 14.02 -5.28
CA VAL A 39 5.14 13.50 -5.89
C VAL A 39 4.25 14.68 -6.27
N ILE A 40 3.38 14.47 -7.25
CA ILE A 40 2.26 15.38 -7.49
C ILE A 40 1.07 14.77 -6.76
N ASP A 41 0.50 15.51 -5.82
CA ASP A 41 -0.62 15.02 -5.01
C ASP A 41 -1.98 15.15 -5.71
N LYS A 42 -3.06 14.70 -5.04
CA LYS A 42 -4.44 14.74 -5.59
C LYS A 42 -4.96 16.16 -5.87
N PHE A 43 -4.32 17.20 -5.33
CA PHE A 43 -4.64 18.59 -5.60
C PHE A 43 -3.75 19.21 -6.67
N GLY A 44 -2.84 18.42 -7.24
CA GLY A 44 -1.85 18.89 -8.19
C GLY A 44 -0.74 19.72 -7.56
N ARG A 45 -0.50 19.59 -6.25
CA ARG A 45 0.60 20.25 -5.53
C ARG A 45 1.87 19.41 -5.68
N LEU A 46 2.99 20.07 -5.64
CA LEU A 46 4.28 19.41 -5.55
C LEU A 46 4.57 19.06 -4.08
N GLY A 47 4.53 17.79 -3.72
CA GLY A 47 4.76 17.30 -2.37
C GLY A 47 6.01 16.44 -2.25
N ALA A 48 6.51 16.27 -1.04
CA ALA A 48 7.49 15.25 -0.72
C ALA A 48 6.87 13.85 -0.90
N ARG A 49 7.62 12.85 -1.41
CA ARG A 49 7.20 11.47 -1.32
C ARG A 49 7.08 11.05 0.15
N LYS A 50 6.35 9.99 0.43
CA LYS A 50 6.53 9.33 1.72
C LYS A 50 7.89 8.63 1.76
N GLY A 51 8.36 8.39 2.96
CA GLY A 51 9.48 7.50 3.21
C GLY A 51 9.02 6.04 3.30
N TRP A 52 9.78 5.26 4.02
CA TRP A 52 9.46 3.87 4.27
C TRP A 52 9.94 3.44 5.66
N THR A 53 9.35 2.39 6.17
CA THR A 53 9.72 1.79 7.45
C THR A 53 9.62 0.28 7.35
N PHE A 54 10.51 -0.43 8.02
CA PHE A 54 10.36 -1.88 8.13
C PHE A 54 9.09 -2.24 8.90
N LEU A 55 8.40 -3.24 8.42
CA LEU A 55 7.37 -3.98 9.15
C LEU A 55 8.02 -5.05 10.03
N ASP A 56 9.04 -5.70 9.48
CA ASP A 56 9.97 -6.56 10.20
C ASP A 56 11.36 -6.39 9.60
N GLU A 57 12.31 -6.02 10.45
CA GLU A 57 13.72 -5.91 10.11
C GLU A 57 14.43 -7.20 10.53
N SER A 58 14.68 -8.05 9.56
CA SER A 58 15.38 -9.33 9.72
C SER A 58 16.65 -9.32 8.87
N THR A 59 17.73 -8.84 9.43
CA THR A 59 19.00 -8.60 8.73
C THR A 59 19.48 -9.85 7.98
N GLY A 60 19.72 -9.70 6.69
CA GLY A 60 20.31 -10.73 5.84
C GLY A 60 19.35 -11.81 5.34
N VAL A 61 18.02 -11.62 5.44
CA VAL A 61 17.04 -12.57 4.86
C VAL A 61 17.05 -12.57 3.33
N GLY A 62 17.49 -11.46 2.69
CA GLY A 62 17.66 -11.36 1.24
C GLY A 62 16.36 -11.55 0.47
N LEU A 63 15.27 -10.87 0.87
CA LEU A 63 13.97 -11.04 0.22
C LEU A 63 14.02 -10.62 -1.25
N GLN A 64 13.44 -11.45 -2.12
CA GLN A 64 13.38 -11.24 -3.57
C GLN A 64 11.95 -10.96 -4.08
N GLY A 65 10.94 -11.39 -3.35
CA GLY A 65 9.56 -11.17 -3.73
C GLY A 65 8.59 -11.40 -2.59
N MET A 66 7.35 -11.01 -2.83
CA MET A 66 6.25 -11.14 -1.88
C MET A 66 4.92 -11.34 -2.58
N HIS A 67 3.98 -11.94 -1.86
CA HIS A 67 2.60 -12.10 -2.32
C HIS A 67 1.64 -12.08 -1.13
N ARG A 68 0.49 -11.49 -1.33
CA ARG A 68 -0.56 -11.40 -0.31
C ARG A 68 -1.87 -11.90 -0.87
N PHE A 69 -2.53 -12.79 -0.14
CA PHE A 69 -3.82 -13.34 -0.52
C PHE A 69 -4.70 -13.62 0.70
N VAL A 70 -5.98 -13.81 0.46
CA VAL A 70 -6.98 -14.14 1.46
C VAL A 70 -7.63 -15.46 1.03
N ASP A 71 -7.73 -16.42 1.95
CA ASP A 71 -8.42 -17.69 1.70
C ASP A 71 -9.94 -17.56 1.84
N ILE A 72 -10.65 -18.68 1.63
CA ILE A 72 -12.14 -18.72 1.71
C ILE A 72 -12.67 -18.43 3.11
N ASP A 73 -11.87 -18.70 4.14
CA ASP A 73 -12.20 -18.43 5.54
C ASP A 73 -11.87 -16.99 5.97
N ALA A 74 -11.51 -16.14 5.01
CA ALA A 74 -11.04 -14.77 5.20
C ALA A 74 -9.75 -14.67 6.05
N THR A 75 -8.97 -15.75 6.12
CA THR A 75 -7.62 -15.71 6.69
C THR A 75 -6.66 -15.07 5.70
N GLU A 76 -5.93 -14.08 6.17
CA GLU A 76 -4.99 -13.35 5.35
C GLU A 76 -3.59 -13.96 5.47
N TYR A 77 -2.97 -14.22 4.33
CA TYR A 77 -1.60 -14.69 4.22
C TYR A 77 -0.75 -13.65 3.51
N PHE A 78 0.37 -13.31 4.13
CA PHE A 78 1.36 -12.43 3.53
C PHE A 78 2.69 -13.19 3.43
N GLY A 79 2.92 -13.81 2.27
CA GLY A 79 4.13 -14.57 1.95
C GLY A 79 5.23 -13.66 1.42
N ALA A 80 6.47 -14.01 1.76
CA ALA A 80 7.68 -13.42 1.19
C ALA A 80 8.72 -14.52 0.98
N TRP A 81 9.68 -14.31 0.09
CA TRP A 81 10.72 -15.30 -0.20
C TRP A 81 12.05 -14.65 -0.55
N SER A 82 13.11 -15.37 -0.24
CA SER A 82 14.47 -15.11 -0.72
C SER A 82 14.81 -16.04 -1.88
N ASP A 83 16.09 -16.09 -2.26
CA ASP A 83 16.55 -17.05 -3.28
C ASP A 83 16.34 -18.51 -2.87
N THR A 84 16.33 -18.81 -1.57
CA THR A 84 16.32 -20.20 -1.08
C THR A 84 15.28 -20.49 0.00
N ASN A 85 14.66 -19.48 0.59
CA ASN A 85 13.79 -19.64 1.75
C ASN A 85 12.46 -18.91 1.55
N PHE A 86 11.44 -19.43 2.21
CA PHE A 86 10.09 -18.87 2.23
C PHE A 86 9.71 -18.41 3.63
N TYR A 87 8.89 -17.37 3.71
CA TYR A 87 8.48 -16.75 4.96
C TYR A 87 6.99 -16.37 4.90
N ILE A 88 6.34 -16.37 6.05
CA ILE A 88 5.03 -15.75 6.26
C ILE A 88 5.20 -14.59 7.23
N TYR A 89 4.73 -13.43 6.87
CA TYR A 89 4.63 -12.28 7.76
C TYR A 89 3.31 -12.33 8.51
N SER A 90 3.39 -12.40 9.82
CA SER A 90 2.21 -12.40 10.70
C SER A 90 2.56 -11.77 12.04
N ALA A 91 1.63 -11.01 12.60
CA ALA A 91 1.75 -10.36 13.91
C ALA A 91 3.04 -9.52 14.08
N GLY A 92 3.50 -8.89 13.01
CA GLY A 92 4.71 -8.04 13.05
C GLY A 92 6.03 -8.77 12.84
N THR A 93 6.01 -10.06 12.48
CA THR A 93 7.24 -10.88 12.36
C THR A 93 7.22 -11.75 11.11
N LEU A 94 8.36 -11.85 10.43
CA LEU A 94 8.63 -12.82 9.38
C LEU A 94 9.01 -14.17 10.00
N THR A 95 8.19 -15.17 9.77
CA THR A 95 8.46 -16.54 10.23
C THR A 95 8.82 -17.41 9.04
N ALA A 96 9.92 -18.16 9.15
CA ALA A 96 10.33 -19.08 8.11
C ALA A 96 9.30 -20.19 7.91
N VAL A 97 8.99 -20.48 6.65
CA VAL A 97 8.11 -21.57 6.21
C VAL A 97 8.96 -22.70 5.68
N THR A 98 8.63 -23.92 6.06
CA THR A 98 9.32 -25.11 5.56
C THR A 98 9.02 -25.31 4.08
N TYR A 99 10.03 -25.48 3.27
CA TYR A 99 9.91 -26.06 1.94
C TYR A 99 10.12 -27.59 2.07
N SER A 100 9.09 -28.35 1.73
CA SER A 100 9.09 -29.82 1.83
C SER A 100 9.16 -30.51 0.47
N GLY A 101 9.35 -29.76 -0.62
CA GLY A 101 9.53 -30.32 -1.96
C GLY A 101 10.91 -30.94 -2.19
N SER A 102 11.11 -31.48 -3.38
CA SER A 102 12.31 -32.24 -3.76
C SER A 102 13.34 -31.46 -4.58
N GLN A 103 12.97 -30.27 -5.07
CA GLN A 103 13.85 -29.44 -5.90
C GLN A 103 14.95 -28.72 -5.09
N THR A 104 16.05 -28.39 -5.74
CA THR A 104 17.06 -27.47 -5.19
C THR A 104 16.78 -26.07 -5.72
N ILE A 105 16.25 -25.20 -4.87
CA ILE A 105 15.93 -23.81 -5.22
C ILE A 105 17.15 -22.94 -4.95
N THR A 106 17.57 -22.17 -5.93
CA THR A 106 18.76 -21.28 -5.85
C THR A 106 18.48 -19.86 -6.33
N GLU A 107 17.27 -19.56 -6.79
CA GLU A 107 16.85 -18.28 -7.32
C GLU A 107 15.44 -17.94 -6.86
N GLY A 108 15.18 -16.68 -6.55
CA GLY A 108 13.94 -16.21 -5.93
C GLY A 108 13.05 -15.31 -6.82
N ASN A 109 13.23 -15.30 -8.16
CA ASN A 109 12.43 -14.47 -9.05
C ASN A 109 11.07 -15.11 -9.41
N TRP A 110 10.35 -15.55 -8.39
CA TRP A 110 9.03 -16.15 -8.54
C TRP A 110 7.98 -15.13 -8.89
N GLN A 111 7.03 -15.52 -9.76
CA GLN A 111 5.76 -14.85 -9.92
C GLN A 111 4.69 -15.63 -9.15
N ALA A 112 4.04 -14.98 -8.21
CA ALA A 112 3.00 -15.61 -7.41
C ALA A 112 1.61 -15.23 -7.93
N VAL A 113 0.70 -16.19 -7.92
CA VAL A 113 -0.72 -16.02 -8.24
C VAL A 113 -1.57 -16.78 -7.25
N THR A 114 -2.80 -16.35 -7.04
CA THR A 114 -3.74 -17.01 -6.13
C THR A 114 -4.91 -17.58 -6.91
N LEU A 115 -5.26 -18.83 -6.64
CA LEU A 115 -6.49 -19.43 -7.10
C LEU A 115 -7.10 -20.20 -5.94
N ASN A 116 -8.39 -19.95 -5.65
CA ASN A 116 -9.07 -20.50 -4.48
C ASN A 116 -8.25 -20.21 -3.20
N ASP A 117 -7.92 -21.23 -2.42
CA ASP A 117 -7.33 -21.10 -1.08
C ASP A 117 -5.80 -21.24 -1.08
N ALA A 118 -5.16 -21.24 -2.24
CA ALA A 118 -3.72 -21.46 -2.35
C ALA A 118 -3.03 -20.37 -3.17
N ALA A 119 -1.79 -20.08 -2.80
CA ALA A 119 -0.86 -19.29 -3.60
C ALA A 119 0.09 -20.23 -4.36
N TYR A 120 0.30 -19.93 -5.62
CA TYR A 120 1.14 -20.68 -6.54
C TYR A 120 2.27 -19.81 -7.05
N LEU A 121 3.49 -20.35 -7.09
CA LEU A 121 4.70 -19.65 -7.48
C LEU A 121 5.30 -20.27 -8.74
N PHE A 122 5.58 -19.44 -9.73
CA PHE A 122 6.10 -19.85 -11.03
C PHE A 122 7.43 -19.16 -11.33
N GLN A 123 8.41 -19.94 -11.77
CA GLN A 123 9.70 -19.46 -12.24
C GLN A 123 10.26 -20.42 -13.29
N ALA A 124 10.77 -19.89 -14.41
CA ALA A 124 11.30 -20.74 -15.48
C ALA A 124 12.49 -21.60 -14.99
N GLY A 125 12.46 -22.89 -15.35
CA GLY A 125 13.49 -23.85 -14.98
C GLY A 125 13.30 -24.51 -13.62
N TYR A 126 12.21 -24.18 -12.94
CA TYR A 126 11.77 -24.80 -11.70
C TYR A 126 10.34 -25.33 -11.87
N GLU A 127 10.07 -26.46 -11.28
CA GLU A 127 8.70 -26.91 -11.12
C GLU A 127 7.94 -25.88 -10.27
N PRO A 128 6.70 -25.48 -10.65
CA PRO A 128 5.93 -24.54 -9.85
C PRO A 128 5.69 -25.04 -8.43
N LEU A 129 5.65 -24.09 -7.50
CA LEU A 129 5.41 -24.37 -6.10
C LEU A 129 4.00 -23.93 -5.70
N PHE A 130 3.49 -24.50 -4.62
CA PHE A 130 2.28 -23.99 -3.99
C PHE A 130 2.45 -23.91 -2.46
N PHE A 131 1.81 -22.93 -1.88
CA PHE A 131 1.68 -22.83 -0.43
C PHE A 131 0.41 -23.56 0.01
N ASP A 132 0.61 -24.65 0.76
CA ASP A 132 -0.47 -25.45 1.32
C ASP A 132 -0.92 -24.83 2.65
N THR A 133 -2.08 -24.19 2.66
CA THR A 133 -2.65 -23.53 3.84
C THR A 133 -2.98 -24.49 4.98
N VAL A 134 -3.18 -25.77 4.69
CA VAL A 134 -3.50 -26.82 5.68
C VAL A 134 -2.26 -27.25 6.46
N SER A 135 -1.16 -27.54 5.76
CA SER A 135 0.10 -27.91 6.41
C SER A 135 0.96 -26.71 6.83
N GLY A 136 0.73 -25.53 6.23
CA GLY A 136 1.57 -24.35 6.42
C GLY A 136 2.96 -24.48 5.79
N GLU A 137 3.11 -25.28 4.73
CA GLU A 137 4.36 -25.55 4.04
C GLU A 137 4.32 -25.13 2.58
N VAL A 138 5.48 -24.85 2.01
CA VAL A 138 5.66 -24.71 0.57
C VAL A 138 6.06 -26.05 -0.02
N LYS A 139 5.42 -26.48 -1.08
CA LYS A 139 5.61 -27.79 -1.72
C LYS A 139 5.79 -27.65 -3.23
N ASP A 140 6.42 -28.64 -3.84
CA ASP A 140 6.39 -28.80 -5.29
C ASP A 140 4.94 -29.06 -5.72
N MET A 141 4.53 -28.53 -6.85
CA MET A 141 3.14 -28.67 -7.30
C MET A 141 2.79 -30.13 -7.66
N SER A 142 3.77 -30.91 -8.10
CA SER A 142 3.61 -32.37 -8.28
C SER A 142 3.35 -33.13 -6.98
N ASP A 143 3.65 -32.54 -5.82
CA ASP A 143 3.32 -33.10 -4.51
C ASP A 143 1.87 -32.79 -4.08
N ALA A 144 1.14 -32.02 -4.85
CA ALA A 144 -0.29 -31.72 -4.59
C ALA A 144 -1.12 -32.97 -4.79
N LEU A 145 -1.71 -33.43 -3.70
CA LEU A 145 -2.55 -34.62 -3.69
C LEU A 145 -4.02 -34.24 -3.90
N SER A 146 -4.56 -34.60 -5.05
CA SER A 146 -6.01 -34.47 -5.30
C SER A 146 -6.78 -35.62 -4.68
N THR A 147 -7.98 -35.37 -4.19
CA THR A 147 -8.84 -36.37 -3.56
C THR A 147 -10.29 -36.27 -4.07
N ALA A 148 -10.94 -37.41 -4.20
CA ALA A 148 -12.35 -37.47 -4.52
C ALA A 148 -13.07 -38.60 -3.78
N THR A 149 -14.32 -38.36 -3.38
CA THR A 149 -15.15 -39.44 -2.83
C THR A 149 -15.62 -40.32 -3.97
N VAL A 150 -15.41 -41.61 -3.85
CA VAL A 150 -15.73 -42.61 -4.90
C VAL A 150 -16.58 -43.76 -4.37
N THR A 151 -17.20 -44.51 -5.30
CA THR A 151 -17.86 -45.77 -4.95
C THR A 151 -17.18 -46.92 -5.69
N ILE A 152 -17.09 -48.09 -5.02
CA ILE A 152 -16.36 -49.21 -5.55
C ILE A 152 -17.23 -50.43 -5.55
N THR A 153 -17.26 -51.15 -6.71
CA THR A 153 -17.81 -52.48 -6.86
C THR A 153 -16.70 -53.45 -7.25
N SER A 154 -16.88 -54.74 -7.03
CA SER A 154 -15.86 -55.70 -7.37
C SER A 154 -16.41 -56.93 -8.07
N ASN A 155 -15.60 -57.53 -8.94
CA ASN A 155 -15.84 -58.83 -9.55
C ASN A 155 -14.55 -59.65 -9.40
N SER A 156 -14.57 -60.66 -8.50
CA SER A 156 -13.36 -61.40 -8.12
C SER A 156 -12.30 -60.47 -7.54
N THR A 157 -11.14 -60.39 -8.14
CA THR A 157 -10.03 -59.51 -7.73
C THR A 157 -9.99 -58.17 -8.49
N THR A 158 -10.98 -57.93 -9.38
CA THR A 158 -11.04 -56.65 -10.10
C THR A 158 -12.02 -55.71 -9.38
N ALA A 159 -11.54 -54.60 -8.88
CA ALA A 159 -12.37 -53.52 -8.40
C ALA A 159 -12.70 -52.55 -9.53
N THR A 160 -13.95 -52.11 -9.59
CA THR A 160 -14.43 -51.07 -10.50
C THR A 160 -14.84 -49.86 -9.68
N VAL A 161 -14.17 -48.76 -9.93
CA VAL A 161 -14.40 -47.48 -9.24
C VAL A 161 -15.29 -46.59 -10.11
N THR A 162 -16.28 -45.99 -9.50
CA THR A 162 -17.06 -44.90 -10.10
C THR A 162 -16.56 -43.60 -9.50
N HIS A 163 -15.96 -42.78 -10.37
CA HIS A 163 -15.33 -41.50 -10.05
C HIS A 163 -15.66 -40.53 -11.18
N THR A 164 -16.52 -39.53 -10.90
CA THR A 164 -17.04 -38.62 -11.93
C THR A 164 -15.90 -37.78 -12.52
N SER A 165 -15.77 -37.82 -13.85
CA SER A 165 -14.82 -36.99 -14.62
C SER A 165 -13.39 -37.08 -14.12
N HIS A 166 -12.88 -38.27 -13.82
CA HIS A 166 -11.59 -38.48 -13.15
C HIS A 166 -10.37 -38.05 -13.96
N GLY A 167 -10.45 -37.89 -15.28
CA GLY A 167 -9.33 -37.41 -16.10
C GLY A 167 -8.14 -38.37 -16.25
N PHE A 168 -8.17 -39.58 -15.64
CA PHE A 168 -7.05 -40.51 -15.65
C PHE A 168 -6.78 -41.14 -17.01
N THR A 169 -5.51 -41.50 -17.20
CA THR A 169 -5.08 -42.42 -18.25
C THR A 169 -4.73 -43.77 -17.63
N SER A 170 -4.87 -44.85 -18.44
CA SER A 170 -4.48 -46.18 -17.95
C SER A 170 -2.98 -46.20 -17.65
N GLY A 171 -2.64 -46.62 -16.44
CA GLY A 171 -1.27 -46.58 -15.90
C GLY A 171 -1.07 -45.62 -14.74
N ASN A 172 -1.99 -44.65 -14.52
CA ASN A 172 -1.88 -43.73 -13.39
C ASN A 172 -1.97 -44.49 -12.05
N PRO A 173 -1.17 -44.13 -11.05
CA PRO A 173 -1.27 -44.63 -9.68
C PRO A 173 -2.38 -43.86 -8.94
N VAL A 174 -3.26 -44.59 -8.25
CA VAL A 174 -4.32 -44.00 -7.41
C VAL A 174 -4.32 -44.70 -6.05
N THR A 175 -4.38 -43.95 -4.99
CA THR A 175 -4.46 -44.43 -3.62
C THR A 175 -5.92 -44.45 -3.17
N ILE A 176 -6.45 -45.61 -2.84
CA ILE A 176 -7.79 -45.79 -2.28
C ILE A 176 -7.71 -45.94 -0.78
N SER A 177 -8.55 -45.21 -0.05
CA SER A 177 -8.63 -45.27 1.40
C SER A 177 -10.08 -45.11 1.91
N GLY A 178 -10.31 -45.42 3.20
CA GLY A 178 -11.62 -45.23 3.82
C GLY A 178 -12.66 -46.35 3.53
N ALA A 179 -12.32 -47.39 2.77
CA ALA A 179 -13.15 -48.57 2.68
C ALA A 179 -13.05 -49.40 3.96
N ASN A 180 -14.17 -49.89 4.49
CA ASN A 180 -14.21 -50.77 5.66
C ASN A 180 -13.53 -52.12 5.38
N GLU A 181 -13.60 -52.56 4.13
CA GLU A 181 -12.96 -53.79 3.67
C GLU A 181 -11.52 -53.45 3.21
N ALA A 182 -10.55 -53.88 4.00
CA ALA A 182 -9.12 -53.53 3.83
C ALA A 182 -8.55 -53.86 2.45
N VAL A 183 -9.10 -54.82 1.74
CA VAL A 183 -8.62 -55.22 0.41
C VAL A 183 -8.83 -54.21 -0.70
N PHE A 184 -9.74 -53.24 -0.47
CA PHE A 184 -9.95 -52.14 -1.40
C PHE A 184 -8.97 -50.98 -1.18
N ASN A 185 -8.38 -50.90 0.03
CA ASN A 185 -7.47 -49.84 0.39
C ASN A 185 -6.04 -50.17 -0.05
N GLY A 186 -5.35 -49.17 -0.58
CA GLY A 186 -3.97 -49.26 -1.04
C GLY A 186 -3.71 -48.39 -2.28
N THR A 187 -2.47 -48.33 -2.71
CA THR A 187 -2.11 -47.67 -3.98
C THR A 187 -2.13 -48.68 -5.12
N PHE A 188 -2.87 -48.38 -6.15
CA PHE A 188 -3.08 -49.26 -7.28
C PHE A 188 -2.85 -48.56 -8.61
N THR A 189 -2.31 -49.27 -9.58
CA THR A 189 -2.30 -48.81 -10.99
C THR A 189 -3.64 -49.03 -11.62
N VAL A 190 -4.24 -47.98 -12.19
CA VAL A 190 -5.59 -48.05 -12.73
C VAL A 190 -5.60 -48.35 -14.23
N THR A 191 -6.69 -49.01 -14.68
CA THR A 191 -7.01 -49.17 -16.08
C THR A 191 -8.35 -48.43 -16.35
N VAL A 192 -8.32 -47.40 -17.18
CA VAL A 192 -9.47 -46.57 -17.50
C VAL A 192 -10.42 -47.34 -18.39
N THR A 193 -11.71 -47.39 -18.00
CA THR A 193 -12.79 -48.08 -18.72
C THR A 193 -13.85 -47.11 -19.26
N GLY A 194 -13.84 -45.86 -18.79
CA GLY A 194 -14.76 -44.81 -19.27
C GLY A 194 -14.43 -43.49 -18.60
N THR A 195 -15.09 -42.41 -19.01
CA THR A 195 -14.90 -41.04 -18.45
C THR A 195 -15.14 -40.94 -16.94
N ASN A 196 -15.97 -41.84 -16.41
CA ASN A 196 -16.35 -41.83 -15.00
C ASN A 196 -16.01 -43.15 -14.30
N THR A 197 -15.25 -44.06 -14.94
CA THR A 197 -14.96 -45.37 -14.39
C THR A 197 -13.57 -45.87 -14.74
N TYR A 198 -12.93 -46.51 -13.78
CA TYR A 198 -11.67 -47.22 -13.97
C TYR A 198 -11.66 -48.49 -13.10
N THR A 199 -10.74 -49.38 -13.38
CA THR A 199 -10.55 -50.62 -12.65
C THR A 199 -9.14 -50.73 -12.10
N TYR A 200 -8.99 -51.51 -11.01
CA TYR A 200 -7.69 -51.92 -10.50
C TYR A 200 -7.76 -53.37 -9.98
N THR A 201 -6.60 -53.97 -9.80
CA THR A 201 -6.51 -55.37 -9.30
C THR A 201 -6.24 -55.34 -7.79
N MET A 202 -7.16 -55.94 -7.04
CA MET A 202 -7.04 -56.11 -5.59
C MET A 202 -6.12 -57.30 -5.24
N PRO A 203 -5.47 -57.29 -4.04
CA PRO A 203 -4.64 -58.39 -3.61
C PRO A 203 -5.43 -59.71 -3.38
N SER A 204 -6.70 -59.62 -3.07
CA SER A 204 -7.60 -60.78 -2.96
C SER A 204 -9.04 -60.42 -3.27
N SER A 205 -9.88 -61.39 -3.53
CA SER A 205 -11.33 -61.16 -3.73
C SER A 205 -12.03 -60.86 -2.42
N ASN A 206 -13.11 -60.03 -2.50
CA ASN A 206 -13.96 -59.73 -1.36
C ASN A 206 -15.42 -60.18 -1.64
N SER A 207 -16.10 -60.62 -0.61
CA SER A 207 -17.53 -60.99 -0.66
C SER A 207 -18.48 -59.79 -0.47
N ASN A 208 -18.03 -58.70 0.10
CA ASN A 208 -18.82 -57.47 0.27
C ASN A 208 -18.72 -56.66 -1.03
N ASN A 209 -19.87 -56.48 -1.67
CA ASN A 209 -19.96 -55.72 -2.91
C ASN A 209 -21.36 -55.06 -3.02
N PRO A 210 -21.43 -53.70 -3.06
CA PRO A 210 -20.34 -52.74 -3.14
C PRO A 210 -19.51 -52.62 -1.84
N ALA A 211 -18.31 -52.02 -1.95
CA ALA A 211 -17.48 -51.65 -0.81
C ALA A 211 -18.23 -50.64 0.10
N THR A 212 -17.97 -50.76 1.40
CA THR A 212 -18.61 -49.89 2.43
C THR A 212 -17.63 -48.93 3.05
N GLY A 213 -18.13 -47.83 3.62
CA GLY A 213 -17.34 -46.77 4.21
C GLY A 213 -17.39 -45.47 3.40
N THR A 214 -16.70 -44.41 3.92
CA THR A 214 -16.47 -43.20 3.13
C THR A 214 -15.18 -43.39 2.34
N ILE A 215 -15.31 -43.78 1.08
CA ILE A 215 -14.13 -44.19 0.29
C ILE A 215 -13.63 -43.00 -0.49
N THR A 216 -12.32 -42.73 -0.36
CA THR A 216 -11.61 -41.64 -1.03
C THR A 216 -10.56 -42.22 -1.98
N ALA A 217 -10.52 -41.71 -3.19
CA ALA A 217 -9.42 -41.88 -4.13
C ALA A 217 -8.52 -40.64 -4.06
N ALA A 218 -7.23 -40.86 -3.97
CA ALA A 218 -6.21 -39.83 -3.96
C ALA A 218 -5.14 -40.07 -5.01
N TRP A 219 -4.73 -39.02 -5.72
CA TRP A 219 -3.76 -39.16 -6.83
C TRP A 219 -2.94 -37.87 -6.98
N TYR A 220 -1.79 -38.02 -7.64
CA TYR A 220 -0.97 -36.89 -8.07
C TYR A 220 -1.23 -36.61 -9.54
N HIS A 221 -1.21 -35.34 -9.90
CA HIS A 221 -1.27 -34.89 -11.29
C HIS A 221 0.09 -34.95 -11.98
N ASP A 222 0.11 -34.85 -13.31
CA ASP A 222 1.35 -34.67 -14.05
C ASP A 222 2.02 -33.35 -13.66
N VAL A 223 3.34 -33.29 -13.83
CA VAL A 223 4.14 -32.11 -13.50
C VAL A 223 3.65 -30.90 -14.30
N PRO A 224 3.31 -29.79 -13.63
CA PRO A 224 2.85 -28.58 -14.30
C PRO A 224 3.98 -27.93 -15.12
N PRO A 225 3.65 -26.99 -16.04
CA PRO A 225 4.68 -26.35 -16.86
C PRO A 225 5.60 -25.48 -16.01
N GLU A 226 6.94 -25.62 -16.15
CA GLU A 226 7.99 -24.79 -15.55
C GLU A 226 7.97 -23.38 -16.18
N ALA A 227 6.88 -22.66 -15.99
CA ALA A 227 6.62 -21.39 -16.65
C ALA A 227 7.23 -20.20 -15.89
N ASN A 228 7.64 -19.18 -16.63
CA ASN A 228 8.12 -17.93 -16.04
C ASN A 228 6.98 -16.94 -15.76
N VAL A 229 5.86 -17.11 -16.43
CA VAL A 229 4.73 -16.17 -16.41
C VAL A 229 3.50 -16.91 -15.95
N ALA A 230 2.78 -16.34 -15.00
CA ALA A 230 1.49 -16.89 -14.54
C ALA A 230 0.46 -15.77 -14.33
N LEU A 231 -0.81 -16.11 -14.51
CA LEU A 231 -1.96 -15.24 -14.29
C LEU A 231 -3.13 -16.07 -13.76
N SER A 232 -3.69 -15.66 -12.64
CA SER A 232 -4.98 -16.19 -12.18
C SER A 232 -6.12 -15.37 -12.77
N ALA A 233 -6.89 -15.98 -13.65
CA ALA A 233 -8.02 -15.34 -14.28
C ALA A 233 -9.04 -16.38 -14.77
N TYR A 234 -10.31 -16.00 -14.77
CA TYR A 234 -11.41 -16.83 -15.30
C TYR A 234 -11.50 -18.22 -14.66
N GLY A 235 -11.21 -18.27 -13.33
CA GLY A 235 -11.26 -19.51 -12.55
C GLY A 235 -10.12 -20.50 -12.84
N ARG A 236 -9.04 -20.05 -13.45
CA ARG A 236 -7.87 -20.88 -13.83
C ARG A 236 -6.56 -20.14 -13.58
N ILE A 237 -5.49 -20.91 -13.54
CA ILE A 237 -4.14 -20.38 -13.69
C ILE A 237 -3.73 -20.54 -15.16
N TRP A 238 -3.35 -19.42 -15.76
CA TRP A 238 -2.73 -19.37 -17.08
C TRP A 238 -1.24 -19.24 -16.88
N ALA A 239 -0.45 -20.01 -17.62
CA ALA A 239 0.99 -20.01 -17.50
C ALA A 239 1.66 -20.01 -18.88
N ALA A 240 2.86 -19.43 -18.98
CA ALA A 240 3.56 -19.34 -20.25
C ALA A 240 5.07 -19.16 -20.06
N SER A 241 5.80 -19.26 -21.18
CA SER A 241 7.25 -18.95 -21.24
C SER A 241 8.09 -19.89 -20.38
N THR A 242 8.04 -21.19 -20.69
CA THR A 242 8.96 -22.16 -20.05
C THR A 242 10.41 -21.96 -20.53
N ALA A 243 11.37 -22.56 -19.85
CA ALA A 243 12.79 -22.50 -20.25
C ALA A 243 13.01 -22.99 -21.71
N THR A 244 12.24 -24.00 -22.12
CA THR A 244 12.40 -24.67 -23.43
C THR A 244 11.39 -24.23 -24.49
N ASN A 245 10.27 -23.62 -24.09
CA ASN A 245 9.22 -23.18 -25.02
C ASN A 245 8.68 -21.80 -24.59
N LYS A 246 8.92 -20.80 -25.40
CA LYS A 246 8.59 -19.40 -25.14
C LYS A 246 7.26 -18.96 -25.75
N THR A 247 6.62 -19.80 -26.58
CA THR A 247 5.43 -19.44 -27.36
C THR A 247 4.18 -20.23 -26.97
N THR A 248 4.26 -21.13 -25.99
CA THR A 248 3.10 -21.89 -25.57
C THR A 248 2.45 -21.30 -24.34
N LEU A 249 1.14 -21.08 -24.46
CA LEU A 249 0.23 -20.73 -23.39
C LEU A 249 -0.35 -22.01 -22.82
N TYR A 250 -0.29 -22.20 -21.53
CA TYR A 250 -0.86 -23.30 -20.76
C TYR A 250 -1.98 -22.79 -19.85
N TRP A 251 -2.90 -23.66 -19.48
CA TRP A 251 -3.91 -23.34 -18.48
C TRP A 251 -4.26 -24.58 -17.64
N SER A 252 -4.53 -24.33 -16.36
CA SER A 252 -4.95 -25.36 -15.41
C SER A 252 -6.41 -25.77 -15.63
N ASN A 253 -6.85 -26.82 -14.98
CA ASN A 253 -8.26 -27.16 -14.90
C ASN A 253 -9.08 -26.06 -14.20
N LEU A 254 -10.40 -26.07 -14.39
CA LEU A 254 -11.29 -25.07 -13.81
C LEU A 254 -11.31 -25.22 -12.27
N LEU A 255 -11.03 -24.12 -11.57
CA LEU A 255 -11.00 -24.01 -10.10
C LEU A 255 -9.96 -24.93 -9.42
N ASP A 256 -9.04 -25.49 -10.18
CA ASP A 256 -7.95 -26.32 -9.65
C ASP A 256 -6.60 -25.86 -10.26
N GLY A 257 -5.77 -25.24 -9.44
CA GLY A 257 -4.46 -24.74 -9.84
C GLY A 257 -3.39 -25.82 -9.91
N THR A 258 -3.65 -27.00 -9.36
CA THR A 258 -2.72 -28.12 -9.34
C THR A 258 -2.93 -29.12 -10.49
N ASP A 259 -4.08 -29.08 -11.14
CA ASP A 259 -4.46 -29.98 -12.24
C ASP A 259 -4.15 -29.35 -13.61
N TRP A 260 -3.14 -29.86 -14.29
CA TRP A 260 -2.66 -29.38 -15.60
C TRP A 260 -2.84 -30.40 -16.72
N ASP A 261 -3.37 -31.57 -16.44
CA ASP A 261 -3.56 -32.70 -17.38
C ASP A 261 -5.00 -33.23 -17.44
N GLY A 262 -5.84 -32.89 -16.44
CA GLY A 262 -7.22 -33.35 -16.33
C GLY A 262 -8.28 -32.36 -16.84
N GLY A 263 -9.50 -32.80 -16.94
CA GLY A 263 -10.68 -31.99 -17.21
C GLY A 263 -10.59 -31.15 -18.48
N THR A 264 -10.52 -29.82 -18.31
CA THR A 264 -10.40 -28.87 -19.41
C THR A 264 -9.03 -28.12 -19.40
N ALA A 265 -8.06 -28.66 -18.65
CA ALA A 265 -6.67 -28.20 -18.74
C ALA A 265 -6.11 -28.37 -20.15
N GLY A 266 -5.14 -27.58 -20.55
CA GLY A 266 -4.59 -27.70 -21.89
C GLY A 266 -3.51 -26.65 -22.21
N ARG A 267 -3.21 -26.56 -23.49
CA ARG A 267 -2.17 -25.66 -24.01
C ARG A 267 -2.46 -25.19 -25.42
N LEU A 268 -1.95 -24.03 -25.80
CA LEU A 268 -2.02 -23.46 -27.14
C LEU A 268 -0.65 -22.90 -27.54
N ASP A 269 -0.08 -23.39 -28.64
CA ASP A 269 1.10 -22.76 -29.24
C ASP A 269 0.67 -21.58 -30.12
N ILE A 270 1.07 -20.39 -29.74
CA ILE A 270 0.76 -19.14 -30.46
C ILE A 270 1.73 -18.83 -31.59
N SER A 271 2.77 -19.64 -31.82
CA SER A 271 3.79 -19.38 -32.85
C SER A 271 3.18 -19.25 -34.25
N GLY A 272 2.12 -20.01 -34.54
CA GLY A 272 1.40 -19.95 -35.83
C GLY A 272 0.53 -18.69 -36.01
N ILE A 273 0.30 -17.89 -34.97
CA ILE A 273 -0.47 -16.64 -35.02
C ILE A 273 0.45 -15.45 -35.33
N LEU A 274 1.72 -15.57 -34.99
CA LEU A 274 2.70 -14.48 -35.12
C LEU A 274 3.15 -14.28 -36.58
N VAL A 275 3.01 -13.04 -37.08
CA VAL A 275 3.21 -12.71 -38.49
C VAL A 275 4.69 -12.75 -38.90
N TYR A 276 5.61 -12.47 -37.99
CA TYR A 276 7.04 -12.30 -38.27
C TYR A 276 7.92 -13.41 -37.68
N GLY A 277 7.34 -14.57 -37.34
CA GLY A 277 8.10 -15.70 -36.81
C GLY A 277 8.12 -15.73 -35.27
N ASN A 278 9.25 -16.13 -34.72
CA ASN A 278 9.34 -16.38 -33.28
C ASN A 278 9.31 -15.08 -32.47
N ASP A 279 8.46 -15.06 -31.48
CA ASP A 279 8.42 -14.07 -30.40
C ASP A 279 8.36 -14.85 -29.06
N GLU A 280 8.49 -14.17 -27.95
CA GLU A 280 8.37 -14.79 -26.62
C GLU A 280 7.26 -14.13 -25.80
N ILE A 281 6.51 -14.94 -25.06
CA ILE A 281 5.51 -14.45 -24.12
C ILE A 281 6.26 -13.89 -22.90
N ILE A 282 6.03 -12.63 -22.59
CA ILE A 282 6.69 -11.93 -21.49
C ILE A 282 5.73 -11.75 -20.30
N ALA A 283 4.45 -11.48 -20.55
CA ALA A 283 3.46 -11.27 -19.52
C ALA A 283 2.07 -11.69 -19.97
N LEU A 284 1.19 -11.96 -19.02
CA LEU A 284 -0.22 -12.24 -19.24
C LEU A 284 -1.09 -11.24 -18.50
N GLY A 285 -2.19 -10.82 -19.08
CA GLY A 285 -3.16 -9.91 -18.48
C GLY A 285 -4.60 -10.33 -18.75
N ALA A 286 -5.49 -9.94 -17.88
CA ALA A 286 -6.93 -10.11 -18.05
C ALA A 286 -7.63 -8.77 -17.89
N HIS A 287 -8.43 -8.38 -18.86
CA HIS A 287 -9.16 -7.11 -18.82
C HIS A 287 -10.43 -7.20 -19.66
N ASN A 288 -11.53 -6.70 -19.09
CA ASN A 288 -12.85 -6.63 -19.77
C ASN A 288 -13.32 -7.95 -20.44
N GLY A 289 -13.04 -9.08 -19.82
CA GLY A 289 -13.42 -10.38 -20.36
C GLY A 289 -12.46 -10.96 -21.40
N PHE A 290 -11.36 -10.29 -21.70
CA PHE A 290 -10.32 -10.74 -22.63
C PHE A 290 -9.09 -11.24 -21.90
N LEU A 291 -8.48 -12.29 -22.44
CA LEU A 291 -7.13 -12.70 -22.10
C LEU A 291 -6.14 -12.01 -23.05
N ILE A 292 -5.17 -11.34 -22.49
CA ILE A 292 -4.19 -10.57 -23.25
C ILE A 292 -2.81 -11.18 -23.03
N VAL A 293 -2.22 -11.62 -24.13
CA VAL A 293 -0.87 -12.20 -24.14
C VAL A 293 0.10 -11.17 -24.66
N PHE A 294 0.94 -10.66 -23.77
CA PHE A 294 2.00 -9.72 -24.10
C PHE A 294 3.26 -10.48 -24.48
N CYS A 295 3.59 -10.43 -25.76
CA CYS A 295 4.86 -10.91 -26.26
C CYS A 295 5.89 -9.76 -26.27
N LYS A 296 7.13 -10.06 -26.58
CA LYS A 296 8.20 -9.06 -26.64
C LYS A 296 7.95 -8.00 -27.72
N ASN A 297 7.40 -8.39 -28.87
CA ASN A 297 7.17 -7.48 -30.01
C ASN A 297 5.71 -7.44 -30.48
N ASN A 298 4.83 -8.20 -29.89
CA ASN A 298 3.43 -8.30 -30.28
C ASN A 298 2.52 -8.38 -29.05
N ILE A 299 1.26 -8.00 -29.21
CA ILE A 299 0.19 -8.21 -28.23
C ILE A 299 -0.93 -8.99 -28.91
N ILE A 300 -1.34 -10.08 -28.29
CA ILE A 300 -2.41 -10.95 -28.79
C ILE A 300 -3.58 -10.86 -27.81
N ILE A 301 -4.77 -10.64 -28.34
CA ILE A 301 -6.00 -10.52 -27.56
C ILE A 301 -6.90 -11.70 -27.92
N PHE A 302 -7.23 -12.50 -26.91
CA PHE A 302 -8.18 -13.59 -27.00
C PHE A 302 -9.49 -13.25 -26.29
N GLY A 303 -10.59 -13.61 -26.89
CA GLY A 303 -11.93 -13.56 -26.31
C GLY A 303 -12.60 -14.92 -26.37
N ASP A 304 -13.84 -14.99 -25.94
CA ASP A 304 -14.68 -16.18 -26.06
C ASP A 304 -15.54 -16.09 -27.33
N SER A 305 -15.64 -17.19 -28.08
CA SER A 305 -16.55 -17.28 -29.22
C SER A 305 -18.00 -17.49 -28.82
N ASP A 306 -18.25 -18.00 -27.60
CA ASP A 306 -19.58 -18.11 -27.02
C ASP A 306 -19.96 -16.90 -26.19
N THR A 307 -20.64 -15.94 -26.79
CA THR A 307 -21.08 -14.69 -26.12
C THR A 307 -22.12 -14.90 -25.02
N ALA A 308 -22.63 -16.11 -24.83
CA ALA A 308 -23.55 -16.46 -23.75
C ALA A 308 -22.82 -16.82 -22.45
N GLN A 309 -21.51 -17.06 -22.51
CA GLN A 309 -20.68 -17.37 -21.36
C GLN A 309 -20.30 -16.07 -20.61
N THR A 310 -20.24 -16.17 -19.30
CA THR A 310 -19.80 -15.06 -18.42
C THR A 310 -18.31 -15.14 -18.05
N TYR A 311 -17.64 -16.21 -18.46
CA TYR A 311 -16.21 -16.46 -18.22
C TYR A 311 -15.55 -16.97 -19.50
N LEU A 312 -14.25 -16.72 -19.64
CA LEU A 312 -13.47 -17.17 -20.78
C LEU A 312 -13.21 -18.69 -20.66
N ASP A 313 -13.74 -19.48 -21.60
CA ASP A 313 -13.46 -20.91 -21.68
C ASP A 313 -12.30 -21.16 -22.69
N PRO A 314 -11.20 -21.82 -22.25
CA PRO A 314 -10.10 -22.11 -23.16
C PRO A 314 -10.46 -22.99 -24.33
N THR A 315 -11.55 -23.76 -24.26
CA THR A 315 -12.02 -24.62 -25.38
C THR A 315 -12.71 -23.82 -26.48
N THR A 316 -13.15 -22.60 -26.18
CA THR A 316 -13.83 -21.67 -27.11
C THR A 316 -13.02 -20.40 -27.37
N LEU A 317 -11.72 -20.38 -27.02
CA LEU A 317 -10.82 -19.28 -27.28
C LEU A 317 -10.85 -18.84 -28.74
N GLN A 318 -11.13 -17.55 -28.97
CA GLN A 318 -11.11 -16.92 -30.27
C GLN A 318 -10.07 -15.81 -30.31
N LEU A 319 -9.26 -15.79 -31.35
CA LEU A 319 -8.38 -14.68 -31.63
C LEU A 319 -9.21 -13.44 -32.01
N VAL A 320 -9.13 -12.40 -31.20
CA VAL A 320 -9.82 -11.14 -31.44
C VAL A 320 -8.95 -10.17 -32.23
N GLU A 321 -7.69 -10.00 -31.80
CA GLU A 321 -6.77 -9.07 -32.44
C GLU A 321 -5.31 -9.45 -32.19
N VAL A 322 -4.43 -9.09 -33.14
CA VAL A 322 -2.97 -9.13 -32.99
C VAL A 322 -2.43 -7.74 -33.33
N ILE A 323 -1.75 -7.13 -32.35
CA ILE A 323 -1.09 -5.84 -32.51
C ILE A 323 0.40 -6.12 -32.67
N ASN A 324 0.96 -5.70 -33.80
CA ASN A 324 2.35 -5.95 -34.16
C ASN A 324 3.22 -4.71 -33.90
N GLY A 325 4.49 -4.94 -33.52
CA GLY A 325 5.46 -3.87 -33.35
C GLY A 325 5.36 -3.15 -31.99
N VAL A 326 4.55 -3.65 -31.08
CA VAL A 326 4.46 -3.20 -29.69
C VAL A 326 4.36 -4.44 -28.81
N GLY A 327 5.18 -4.50 -27.77
CA GLY A 327 5.17 -5.60 -26.84
C GLY A 327 5.64 -5.17 -25.46
N CYS A 328 5.72 -6.14 -24.55
CA CYS A 328 6.19 -5.96 -23.19
C CYS A 328 7.61 -6.51 -23.05
N ILE A 329 8.47 -5.81 -22.31
CA ILE A 329 9.87 -6.24 -22.11
C ILE A 329 10.14 -6.78 -20.71
N ALA A 330 9.32 -6.44 -19.73
CA ALA A 330 9.50 -6.85 -18.34
C ALA A 330 8.19 -7.42 -17.77
N ARG A 331 8.21 -8.68 -17.33
CA ARG A 331 7.07 -9.41 -16.77
C ARG A 331 6.34 -8.61 -15.68
N ASP A 332 7.11 -8.13 -14.71
CA ASP A 332 6.59 -7.50 -13.51
C ASP A 332 6.35 -5.99 -13.68
N SER A 333 6.41 -5.48 -14.93
CA SER A 333 5.99 -4.12 -15.26
C SER A 333 4.48 -4.00 -15.53
N LEU A 334 3.79 -5.12 -15.72
CA LEU A 334 2.38 -5.13 -16.06
C LEU A 334 1.50 -4.87 -14.84
N GLN A 335 0.70 -3.79 -14.89
CA GLN A 335 -0.23 -3.43 -13.82
C GLN A 335 -1.63 -3.16 -14.37
N ASN A 336 -2.61 -3.80 -13.76
CA ASN A 336 -4.02 -3.55 -14.05
C ASN A 336 -4.52 -2.43 -13.12
N THR A 337 -4.91 -1.30 -13.69
CA THR A 337 -5.43 -0.15 -12.94
C THR A 337 -6.94 -0.22 -12.70
N GLY A 338 -7.59 -1.30 -13.18
CA GLY A 338 -9.05 -1.44 -13.17
C GLY A 338 -9.72 -0.83 -14.41
N THR A 339 -9.18 0.24 -14.96
CA THR A 339 -9.67 0.90 -16.17
C THR A 339 -8.82 0.62 -17.40
N ASP A 340 -7.57 0.27 -17.21
CA ASP A 340 -6.59 0.02 -18.25
C ASP A 340 -5.48 -0.91 -17.75
N ILE A 341 -4.69 -1.47 -18.65
CA ILE A 341 -3.45 -2.17 -18.33
C ILE A 341 -2.28 -1.32 -18.78
N LEU A 342 -1.36 -1.10 -17.84
CA LEU A 342 -0.09 -0.41 -18.08
C LEU A 342 1.03 -1.45 -18.18
N PHE A 343 1.95 -1.25 -19.09
CA PHE A 343 3.10 -2.14 -19.30
C PHE A 343 4.30 -1.39 -19.87
N LEU A 344 5.48 -1.91 -19.65
CA LEU A 344 6.72 -1.35 -20.15
C LEU A 344 7.09 -1.99 -21.49
N SER A 345 7.21 -1.16 -22.53
CA SER A 345 7.75 -1.57 -23.82
C SER A 345 9.22 -1.11 -23.96
N ASP A 346 9.87 -1.51 -25.02
CA ASP A 346 11.22 -1.07 -25.39
C ASP A 346 11.33 0.47 -25.62
N SER A 347 10.21 1.11 -25.87
CA SER A 347 10.13 2.54 -26.15
C SER A 347 9.54 3.37 -24.99
N GLY A 348 9.19 2.74 -23.87
CA GLY A 348 8.69 3.41 -22.68
C GLY A 348 7.41 2.80 -22.09
N LEU A 349 6.76 3.53 -21.18
CA LEU A 349 5.55 3.10 -20.51
C LEU A 349 4.31 3.30 -21.40
N MET A 350 3.60 2.22 -21.66
CA MET A 350 2.44 2.17 -22.55
C MET A 350 1.14 1.88 -21.81
N SER A 351 0.04 2.32 -22.40
CA SER A 351 -1.33 2.03 -22.03
C SER A 351 -1.94 1.09 -23.09
N LEU A 352 -2.49 -0.04 -22.66
CA LEU A 352 -3.11 -1.00 -23.57
C LEU A 352 -4.27 -0.39 -24.36
N GLY A 353 -5.12 0.40 -23.69
CA GLY A 353 -6.26 1.06 -24.33
C GLY A 353 -5.85 1.96 -25.50
N ARG A 354 -4.72 2.67 -25.37
CA ARG A 354 -4.18 3.50 -26.47
C ARG A 354 -3.56 2.65 -27.58
N VAL A 355 -2.82 1.61 -27.22
CA VAL A 355 -2.21 0.69 -28.19
C VAL A 355 -3.29 0.03 -29.06
N ILE A 356 -4.41 -0.40 -28.46
CA ILE A 356 -5.57 -0.94 -29.18
C ILE A 356 -6.19 0.10 -30.13
N GLN A 357 -6.33 1.35 -29.68
CA GLN A 357 -6.90 2.42 -30.51
C GLN A 357 -6.02 2.78 -31.71
N GLU A 358 -4.72 2.85 -31.52
CA GLU A 358 -3.76 3.25 -32.57
C GLU A 358 -3.26 2.06 -33.39
N LYS A 359 -3.43 0.81 -32.90
CA LYS A 359 -2.93 -0.44 -33.48
C LYS A 359 -1.45 -0.45 -33.81
N SER A 360 -0.68 0.32 -33.04
CA SER A 360 0.75 0.51 -33.19
C SER A 360 1.35 1.13 -31.94
N THR A 361 2.67 1.34 -31.92
CA THR A 361 3.30 2.16 -30.86
C THR A 361 2.69 3.56 -30.86
N PRO A 362 2.06 3.99 -29.75
CA PRO A 362 1.48 5.31 -29.65
C PRO A 362 2.54 6.39 -29.83
N MET A 363 2.25 7.41 -30.64
CA MET A 363 3.13 8.58 -30.77
C MET A 363 3.19 9.39 -29.48
N ARG A 364 2.23 9.16 -28.56
CA ARG A 364 2.07 9.86 -27.28
C ARG A 364 1.98 8.83 -26.17
N ASP A 365 3.13 8.26 -25.80
CA ASP A 365 3.21 7.35 -24.66
C ASP A 365 3.12 8.10 -23.32
N LEU A 366 2.88 7.36 -22.23
CA LEU A 366 2.76 7.93 -20.89
C LEU A 366 4.10 8.49 -20.39
N SER A 367 5.20 7.92 -20.83
CA SER A 367 6.57 8.28 -20.43
C SER A 367 7.24 9.28 -21.35
N ARG A 368 6.53 9.86 -22.31
CA ARG A 368 7.08 10.75 -23.34
C ARG A 368 8.08 11.79 -22.81
N ASN A 369 7.77 12.37 -21.64
CA ASN A 369 8.56 13.46 -21.06
C ASN A 369 9.90 13.02 -20.46
N VAL A 370 10.10 11.70 -20.28
CA VAL A 370 11.31 11.08 -19.71
C VAL A 370 11.81 9.90 -20.55
N ARG A 371 11.39 9.84 -21.81
CA ARG A 371 11.56 8.68 -22.68
C ARG A 371 13.01 8.23 -22.81
N ASP A 372 13.91 9.14 -23.16
CA ASP A 372 15.31 8.78 -23.45
C ASP A 372 16.03 8.31 -22.18
N ASP A 373 15.77 8.94 -21.04
CA ASP A 373 16.33 8.52 -19.75
C ASP A 373 15.78 7.14 -19.34
N LEU A 374 14.48 6.93 -19.57
CA LEU A 374 13.83 5.65 -19.26
C LEU A 374 14.37 4.52 -20.15
N VAL A 375 14.55 4.77 -21.46
CA VAL A 375 15.14 3.80 -22.41
C VAL A 375 16.57 3.45 -22.01
N GLN A 376 17.38 4.42 -21.61
CA GLN A 376 18.74 4.16 -21.10
C GLN A 376 18.73 3.24 -19.85
N LEU A 377 17.81 3.46 -18.94
CA LEU A 377 17.67 2.60 -17.75
C LEU A 377 17.22 1.19 -18.14
N ILE A 378 16.26 1.06 -19.04
CA ILE A 378 15.81 -0.23 -19.57
C ILE A 378 16.96 -1.01 -20.19
N GLU A 379 17.81 -0.36 -20.99
CA GLU A 379 18.97 -0.98 -21.63
C GLU A 379 20.06 -1.40 -20.63
N SER A 380 20.17 -0.71 -19.50
CA SER A 380 21.17 -0.98 -18.47
C SER A 380 20.71 -1.98 -17.40
N GLU A 381 19.40 -2.23 -17.28
CA GLU A 381 18.83 -3.11 -16.27
C GLU A 381 18.48 -4.49 -16.86
N THR A 382 18.58 -5.53 -16.05
CA THR A 382 18.05 -6.85 -16.43
C THR A 382 16.51 -6.82 -16.36
N PRO A 383 15.79 -7.18 -17.43
CA PRO A 383 14.32 -7.10 -17.44
C PRO A 383 13.61 -7.84 -16.29
N ALA A 384 14.19 -8.92 -15.79
CA ALA A 384 13.68 -9.68 -14.66
C ALA A 384 13.73 -8.91 -13.32
N ASN A 385 14.62 -7.92 -13.22
CA ASN A 385 14.76 -7.09 -12.02
C ASN A 385 13.82 -5.88 -12.03
N ILE A 386 13.30 -5.50 -13.20
CA ILE A 386 12.37 -4.37 -13.32
C ILE A 386 11.05 -4.77 -12.66
N LYS A 387 10.66 -4.03 -11.64
CA LYS A 387 9.44 -4.26 -10.87
C LYS A 387 8.52 -3.05 -10.94
N SER A 388 7.25 -3.28 -10.70
CA SER A 388 6.28 -2.19 -10.66
C SER A 388 5.21 -2.42 -9.60
N ALA A 389 4.59 -1.33 -9.16
CA ALA A 389 3.39 -1.39 -8.34
C ALA A 389 2.41 -0.29 -8.74
N TYR A 390 1.13 -0.58 -8.62
CA TYR A 390 0.08 0.42 -8.76
C TYR A 390 -0.57 0.68 -7.42
N SER A 391 -0.59 1.95 -7.00
CA SER A 391 -1.29 2.39 -5.80
C SER A 391 -2.59 3.07 -6.20
N ALA A 392 -3.72 2.39 -6.01
CA ALA A 392 -5.04 2.94 -6.30
C ALA A 392 -5.36 4.18 -5.45
N THR A 393 -4.96 4.17 -4.17
CA THR A 393 -5.18 5.28 -3.22
C THR A 393 -4.46 6.55 -3.65
N ASN A 394 -3.20 6.43 -4.08
CA ASN A 394 -2.39 7.56 -4.52
C ASN A 394 -2.51 7.81 -6.03
N ALA A 395 -3.12 6.89 -6.78
CA ALA A 395 -3.15 6.86 -8.23
C ALA A 395 -1.74 6.96 -8.85
N PHE A 396 -0.78 6.25 -8.28
CA PHE A 396 0.60 6.18 -8.77
C PHE A 396 0.86 4.83 -9.44
N TYR A 397 1.48 4.86 -10.61
CA TYR A 397 2.20 3.74 -11.16
C TYR A 397 3.69 3.95 -10.87
N LEU A 398 4.27 3.04 -10.12
CA LEU A 398 5.69 3.04 -9.76
C LEU A 398 6.42 2.03 -10.62
N LEU A 399 7.54 2.44 -11.20
CA LEU A 399 8.42 1.59 -12.00
C LEU A 399 9.82 1.65 -11.39
N ALA A 400 10.27 0.53 -10.85
CA ALA A 400 11.49 0.42 -10.07
C ALA A 400 12.63 -0.24 -10.86
N PHE A 401 13.82 0.33 -10.72
CA PHE A 401 15.08 -0.14 -11.28
C PHE A 401 16.06 -0.40 -10.13
N PRO A 402 16.10 -1.62 -9.57
CA PRO A 402 16.87 -1.92 -8.37
C PRO A 402 18.37 -1.67 -8.51
N THR A 403 18.98 -1.95 -9.67
CA THR A 403 20.42 -1.73 -9.89
C THR A 403 20.83 -0.26 -9.73
N THR A 404 20.00 0.66 -10.21
CA THR A 404 20.22 2.11 -10.08
C THR A 404 19.58 2.71 -8.83
N LYS A 405 18.80 1.92 -8.07
CA LYS A 405 18.03 2.34 -6.87
C LYS A 405 17.10 3.51 -7.17
N GLN A 406 16.54 3.53 -8.38
CA GLN A 406 15.64 4.57 -8.84
C GLN A 406 14.24 4.03 -9.06
N VAL A 407 13.25 4.87 -8.78
CA VAL A 407 11.84 4.60 -9.05
C VAL A 407 11.25 5.78 -9.81
N TYR A 408 10.63 5.51 -10.94
CA TYR A 408 9.82 6.48 -11.65
C TYR A 408 8.39 6.41 -11.13
N CYS A 409 7.88 7.54 -10.67
CA CYS A 409 6.51 7.68 -10.19
C CYS A 409 5.69 8.43 -11.24
N PHE A 410 4.74 7.72 -11.86
CA PHE A 410 3.80 8.28 -12.83
C PHE A 410 2.46 8.56 -12.15
N ASP A 411 2.00 9.81 -12.19
CA ASP A 411 0.68 10.19 -11.71
C ASP A 411 -0.40 9.78 -12.74
N MET A 412 -1.26 8.86 -12.35
CA MET A 412 -2.31 8.27 -13.22
C MET A 412 -3.67 8.95 -13.07
N ARG A 413 -3.79 10.03 -12.30
CA ARG A 413 -5.08 10.74 -12.10
C ARG A 413 -5.62 11.40 -13.36
N GLY A 414 -4.76 11.77 -14.26
CA GLY A 414 -5.14 12.32 -15.55
C GLY A 414 -3.93 12.69 -16.40
N PRO A 415 -3.98 12.38 -17.70
CA PRO A 415 -2.91 12.73 -18.61
C PRO A 415 -2.82 14.26 -18.80
N LEU A 416 -1.62 14.72 -19.12
CA LEU A 416 -1.38 16.08 -19.60
C LEU A 416 -2.05 16.30 -20.98
N GLN A 417 -2.07 17.52 -21.46
CA GLN A 417 -2.72 17.85 -22.74
C GLN A 417 -2.11 17.10 -23.94
N ASP A 418 -0.84 16.76 -23.85
CA ASP A 418 -0.11 15.97 -24.85
C ASP A 418 -0.33 14.46 -24.70
N GLY A 419 -1.06 14.05 -23.65
CA GLY A 419 -1.35 12.66 -23.36
C GLY A 419 -0.33 11.94 -22.47
N SER A 420 0.78 12.58 -22.10
CA SER A 420 1.78 12.01 -21.18
C SER A 420 1.30 12.06 -19.72
N ALA A 421 1.94 11.27 -18.85
CA ALA A 421 1.74 11.34 -17.42
C ALA A 421 2.68 12.39 -16.78
N ARG A 422 2.29 12.89 -15.61
CA ARG A 422 3.21 13.64 -14.75
C ARG A 422 4.20 12.67 -14.12
N VAL A 423 5.47 12.99 -14.19
CA VAL A 423 6.53 12.05 -13.76
C VAL A 423 7.41 12.71 -12.70
N THR A 424 7.80 11.94 -11.71
CA THR A 424 8.84 12.30 -10.74
C THR A 424 9.75 11.10 -10.51
N ILE A 425 10.96 11.32 -9.99
CA ILE A 425 11.94 10.26 -9.73
C ILE A 425 12.19 10.17 -8.23
N TRP A 426 12.24 8.94 -7.69
CA TRP A 426 12.67 8.68 -6.33
C TRP A 426 14.03 7.99 -6.35
N ASN A 427 14.93 8.45 -5.52
CA ASN A 427 16.28 7.92 -5.39
C ASN A 427 16.45 7.18 -4.07
N ASN A 428 17.48 6.34 -3.98
CA ASN A 428 17.84 5.54 -2.81
C ASN A 428 16.77 4.54 -2.40
N MET A 429 16.05 4.00 -3.39
CA MET A 429 15.01 2.99 -3.18
C MET A 429 15.60 1.60 -3.46
N GLU A 430 16.17 0.96 -2.43
CA GLU A 430 16.92 -0.30 -2.51
C GLU A 430 16.02 -1.52 -2.33
N PHE A 431 14.92 -1.60 -3.09
CA PHE A 431 13.93 -2.65 -2.96
C PHE A 431 13.95 -3.60 -4.15
N THR A 432 13.78 -4.88 -3.86
CA THR A 432 13.80 -5.97 -4.86
C THR A 432 12.44 -6.26 -5.45
N ASP A 433 11.36 -6.02 -4.72
CA ASP A 433 9.99 -6.18 -5.21
C ASP A 433 9.03 -5.17 -4.58
N TRP A 434 7.90 -4.93 -5.27
CA TRP A 434 6.91 -3.92 -4.93
C TRP A 434 5.49 -4.48 -5.06
N LEU A 435 4.66 -4.30 -4.06
CA LEU A 435 3.28 -4.77 -4.03
C LEU A 435 2.34 -3.66 -3.57
N GLY A 436 1.38 -3.31 -4.42
CA GLY A 436 0.22 -2.50 -4.03
C GLY A 436 -0.92 -3.40 -3.56
N PHE A 437 -1.31 -3.30 -2.30
CA PHE A 437 -2.39 -4.09 -1.74
C PHE A 437 -3.14 -3.29 -0.68
N ASP A 438 -4.48 -3.32 -0.70
CA ASP A 438 -5.38 -2.65 0.25
C ASP A 438 -5.03 -1.16 0.48
N GLY A 439 -4.67 -0.46 -0.61
CA GLY A 439 -4.33 0.96 -0.58
C GLY A 439 -2.93 1.29 -0.04
N GLU A 440 -2.19 0.32 0.44
CA GLU A 440 -0.82 0.42 0.93
C GLU A 440 0.18 -0.07 -0.15
N ILE A 441 1.43 0.34 -0.02
CA ILE A 441 2.54 -0.15 -0.84
C ILE A 441 3.53 -0.86 0.08
N TYR A 442 3.79 -2.11 -0.23
CA TYR A 442 4.77 -2.95 0.44
C TYR A 442 5.99 -3.15 -0.45
N MET A 443 7.14 -3.38 0.17
CA MET A 443 8.42 -3.50 -0.53
C MET A 443 9.29 -4.55 0.16
N THR A 444 10.00 -5.34 -0.62
CA THR A 444 11.01 -6.29 -0.10
C THR A 444 12.40 -5.67 -0.15
N HIS A 445 13.15 -5.88 0.91
CA HIS A 445 14.53 -5.42 1.08
C HIS A 445 15.43 -6.59 1.47
N ALA A 446 16.74 -6.45 1.28
CA ALA A 446 17.71 -7.46 1.72
C ALA A 446 17.63 -7.76 3.23
N ASP A 447 17.16 -6.82 4.02
CA ASP A 447 17.09 -6.91 5.48
C ASP A 447 15.64 -7.00 6.01
N GLY A 448 14.66 -7.30 5.16
CA GLY A 448 13.31 -7.52 5.64
C GLY A 448 12.19 -6.97 4.77
N LEU A 449 11.01 -6.89 5.35
CA LEU A 449 9.78 -6.40 4.72
C LEU A 449 9.51 -4.96 5.14
N ALA A 450 9.30 -4.07 4.18
CA ALA A 450 9.06 -2.65 4.40
C ALA A 450 7.70 -2.19 3.88
N ARG A 451 7.24 -1.05 4.38
CA ARG A 451 6.03 -0.36 3.94
C ARG A 451 6.31 1.10 3.60
N TYR A 452 5.72 1.61 2.55
CA TYR A 452 5.76 3.02 2.14
C TYR A 452 4.92 3.87 3.09
N ALA A 453 5.56 4.51 4.06
CA ALA A 453 4.89 5.25 5.12
C ALA A 453 5.80 6.33 5.72
N GLY A 454 5.19 7.32 6.38
CA GLY A 454 5.93 8.39 7.04
C GLY A 454 6.65 9.33 6.06
N TYR A 455 7.63 10.07 6.56
CA TYR A 455 8.47 11.00 5.79
C TYR A 455 9.95 10.89 6.19
N GLN A 456 10.38 9.67 6.48
CA GLN A 456 11.76 9.25 6.72
C GLN A 456 12.00 7.93 6.00
N ASP A 457 13.21 7.67 5.58
CA ASP A 457 13.63 6.40 5.03
C ASP A 457 14.20 5.55 6.18
N ASN A 458 13.37 4.72 6.78
CA ASN A 458 13.70 3.92 7.98
C ASN A 458 14.36 4.73 9.11
N GLY A 459 13.79 5.88 9.45
CA GLY A 459 14.34 6.78 10.48
C GLY A 459 15.39 7.77 9.98
N GLU A 460 15.88 7.61 8.76
CA GLU A 460 16.85 8.53 8.17
C GLU A 460 16.17 9.61 7.31
N SER A 461 16.77 10.80 7.29
CA SER A 461 16.29 11.88 6.43
C SER A 461 16.60 11.61 4.97
N TYR A 462 15.70 12.05 4.09
CA TYR A 462 15.95 12.04 2.65
C TYR A 462 15.77 13.43 2.04
N ARG A 463 16.43 13.67 0.91
CA ARG A 463 16.44 14.98 0.25
C ARG A 463 15.44 15.05 -0.87
N MET A 464 14.50 16.00 -0.80
CA MET A 464 13.60 16.41 -1.87
C MET A 464 14.26 17.54 -2.69
N VAL A 465 14.24 17.42 -4.02
CA VAL A 465 14.82 18.41 -4.93
C VAL A 465 13.87 18.70 -6.08
N TYR A 466 13.65 19.97 -6.38
CA TYR A 466 12.86 20.39 -7.53
C TYR A 466 13.48 21.63 -8.18
N PHE A 467 13.76 21.58 -9.48
CA PHE A 467 14.21 22.72 -10.26
C PHE A 467 13.28 22.95 -11.45
N THR A 468 12.74 24.15 -11.56
CA THR A 468 11.85 24.55 -12.66
C THR A 468 12.59 24.63 -13.99
N ASN A 469 11.83 24.81 -15.06
CA ASN A 469 12.37 25.31 -16.32
C ASN A 469 12.95 26.74 -16.16
N TYR A 470 13.57 27.24 -17.23
CA TYR A 470 14.06 28.63 -17.28
C TYR A 470 12.96 29.58 -17.74
N PHE A 471 12.71 30.64 -16.97
CA PHE A 471 11.71 31.65 -17.26
C PHE A 471 12.34 32.88 -17.92
N ASP A 472 11.86 33.28 -19.08
CA ASP A 472 12.19 34.54 -19.72
C ASP A 472 11.12 35.64 -19.48
N LEU A 473 9.98 35.27 -18.88
CA LEU A 473 8.84 36.15 -18.59
C LEU A 473 8.31 36.91 -19.82
N GLY A 474 8.46 36.31 -21.01
CA GLY A 474 8.03 36.88 -22.29
C GLY A 474 8.86 38.08 -22.76
N ALA A 475 10.05 38.30 -22.22
CA ALA A 475 10.96 39.38 -22.59
C ALA A 475 12.42 38.94 -22.64
N PRO A 476 12.79 38.04 -23.56
CA PRO A 476 14.13 37.42 -23.60
C PRO A 476 15.30 38.42 -23.76
N SER A 477 15.05 39.56 -24.37
CA SER A 477 16.07 40.61 -24.59
C SER A 477 16.20 41.59 -23.42
N GLN A 478 15.50 41.41 -22.32
CA GLN A 478 15.57 42.33 -21.18
C GLN A 478 16.13 41.64 -19.94
N THR A 479 17.02 42.32 -19.23
CA THR A 479 17.50 41.85 -17.91
C THR A 479 16.34 41.84 -16.91
N LYS A 480 16.19 40.76 -16.14
CA LYS A 480 15.28 40.62 -15.02
C LYS A 480 16.08 40.74 -13.73
N ILE A 481 15.66 41.60 -12.84
CA ILE A 481 16.23 41.75 -11.52
C ILE A 481 15.25 41.13 -10.53
N LEU A 482 15.63 40.04 -9.90
CA LEU A 482 14.79 39.37 -8.92
C LEU A 482 14.62 40.26 -7.68
N LYS A 483 13.38 40.47 -7.26
CA LYS A 483 13.05 41.32 -6.11
C LYS A 483 12.49 40.53 -4.95
N ARG A 484 11.71 39.51 -5.21
CA ARG A 484 11.08 38.70 -4.18
C ARG A 484 10.68 37.35 -4.75
N LEU A 485 10.82 36.32 -3.95
CA LEU A 485 10.19 35.01 -4.09
C LEU A 485 9.12 34.91 -3.01
N SER A 486 7.98 34.35 -3.34
CA SER A 486 6.92 34.04 -2.38
C SER A 486 6.44 32.63 -2.66
N MET A 487 6.40 31.80 -1.65
CA MET A 487 5.94 30.41 -1.78
C MET A 487 4.84 30.15 -0.76
N THR A 488 3.76 29.56 -1.21
CA THR A 488 2.76 28.99 -0.32
C THR A 488 3.07 27.52 -0.14
N VAL A 489 3.44 27.16 1.06
CA VAL A 489 3.81 25.80 1.45
C VAL A 489 2.81 25.23 2.44
N ILE A 490 2.64 23.93 2.39
CA ILE A 490 1.89 23.16 3.37
C ILE A 490 2.89 22.17 3.95
N GLY A 491 3.15 22.24 5.26
CA GLY A 491 4.22 21.42 5.82
C GLY A 491 4.11 21.26 7.32
N ALA A 492 4.91 20.35 7.84
CA ALA A 492 5.11 20.21 9.27
C ALA A 492 5.75 21.48 9.84
N THR A 493 5.33 21.85 11.02
CA THR A 493 5.90 22.97 11.78
C THR A 493 7.39 22.80 11.97
N GLY A 494 8.15 23.85 11.67
CA GLY A 494 9.59 23.84 11.85
C GLY A 494 10.37 23.13 10.75
N GLN A 495 9.72 22.63 9.68
CA GLN A 495 10.41 22.02 8.55
C GLN A 495 11.24 23.07 7.80
N ASP A 496 12.53 22.85 7.74
CA ASP A 496 13.46 23.69 6.99
C ASP A 496 13.48 23.31 5.51
N PHE A 497 13.65 24.32 4.68
CA PHE A 497 13.87 24.14 3.25
C PHE A 497 14.69 25.30 2.67
N VAL A 498 15.26 25.06 1.51
CA VAL A 498 16.10 26.03 0.80
C VAL A 498 15.46 26.36 -0.53
N VAL A 499 15.27 27.65 -0.81
CA VAL A 499 14.87 28.14 -2.12
C VAL A 499 16.12 28.65 -2.84
N LYS A 500 16.27 28.24 -4.10
CA LYS A 500 17.39 28.61 -4.96
C LYS A 500 16.91 29.45 -6.13
N SER A 501 17.72 30.40 -6.55
CA SER A 501 17.51 31.17 -7.78
C SER A 501 18.80 31.26 -8.58
N GLY A 502 18.75 30.85 -9.84
CA GLY A 502 19.86 30.90 -10.80
C GLY A 502 19.52 31.79 -11.99
N PHE A 503 20.51 32.32 -12.67
CA PHE A 503 20.36 33.20 -13.84
C PHE A 503 21.26 32.74 -14.97
N ASP A 504 20.81 32.97 -16.21
CA ASP A 504 21.58 32.83 -17.44
C ASP A 504 22.32 31.49 -17.54
N TYR A 505 21.63 30.38 -17.16
CA TYR A 505 22.14 29.00 -17.20
C TYR A 505 23.37 28.74 -16.36
N ASN A 506 23.63 29.62 -15.37
CA ASN A 506 24.75 29.43 -14.46
C ASN A 506 24.34 28.47 -13.32
N ASP A 507 25.23 27.56 -12.96
CA ASP A 507 25.09 26.62 -11.85
C ASP A 507 25.32 27.24 -10.46
N GLN A 508 25.68 28.54 -10.42
CA GLN A 508 25.82 29.30 -9.20
C GLN A 508 24.45 29.84 -8.74
N TYR A 509 23.84 29.16 -7.81
CA TYR A 509 22.54 29.55 -7.26
C TYR A 509 22.66 30.43 -6.02
N ASN A 510 21.86 31.48 -5.96
CA ASN A 510 21.59 32.18 -4.70
C ASN A 510 20.65 31.32 -3.87
N SER A 511 21.02 31.00 -2.64
CA SER A 511 20.28 30.12 -1.74
C SER A 511 19.71 30.89 -0.56
N TYR A 512 18.45 30.60 -0.21
CA TYR A 512 17.74 31.20 0.91
C TYR A 512 17.15 30.10 1.76
N GLY A 513 17.66 29.93 2.99
CA GLY A 513 17.06 29.03 3.98
C GLY A 513 15.77 29.65 4.52
N LEU A 514 14.74 28.86 4.56
CA LEU A 514 13.42 29.22 5.07
C LEU A 514 12.92 28.07 5.94
N THR A 515 12.08 28.40 6.91
CA THR A 515 11.45 27.42 7.78
C THR A 515 9.94 27.60 7.69
N VAL A 516 9.19 26.50 7.58
CA VAL A 516 7.74 26.53 7.77
C VAL A 516 7.50 27.02 9.19
N LYS A 517 6.76 28.11 9.31
CA LYS A 517 6.51 28.69 10.63
C LYS A 517 6.02 27.60 11.56
N THR A 518 6.56 27.60 12.77
CA THR A 518 5.89 26.95 13.87
C THR A 518 4.45 27.44 13.88
N ALA A 519 3.50 26.51 13.91
CA ALA A 519 2.12 26.85 14.13
C ALA A 519 2.10 27.89 15.24
N THR A 520 1.43 29.01 15.03
CA THR A 520 1.22 29.93 16.13
C THR A 520 0.40 29.11 17.11
N THR A 521 1.07 28.62 18.14
CA THR A 521 0.46 27.83 19.18
C THR A 521 -0.45 28.77 19.92
N TYR A 522 -1.72 28.68 19.65
CA TYR A 522 -2.71 29.30 20.50
C TYR A 522 -2.91 28.34 21.65
N ASN A 523 -2.20 28.56 22.74
CA ASN A 523 -2.46 27.88 23.98
C ASN A 523 -3.72 28.46 24.55
N TYR A 524 -4.80 27.71 24.49
CA TYR A 524 -6.00 28.09 25.22
C TYR A 524 -5.82 27.71 26.68
N ASN A 525 -5.90 28.69 27.53
CA ASN A 525 -6.20 28.44 28.91
C ASN A 525 -7.63 27.89 28.96
N LEU A 526 -7.78 26.63 29.27
CA LEU A 526 -9.09 25.98 29.37
C LEU A 526 -10.03 26.71 30.34
N ASP A 527 -9.48 27.34 31.37
CA ASP A 527 -10.25 28.13 32.34
C ASP A 527 -10.82 29.40 31.73
N ASN A 528 -10.22 29.95 30.69
CA ASN A 528 -10.65 31.17 30.03
C ASN A 528 -11.32 30.92 28.68
N TYR A 529 -11.43 29.66 28.26
CA TYR A 529 -12.07 29.31 27.02
C TYR A 529 -13.55 29.69 27.04
N GLY A 530 -13.94 30.63 26.24
CA GLY A 530 -15.30 31.11 26.16
C GLY A 530 -15.64 32.33 27.06
N VAL A 531 -14.70 32.84 27.84
CA VAL A 531 -14.88 34.09 28.59
C VAL A 531 -14.55 35.32 27.76
N THR A 532 -13.58 35.17 26.84
CA THR A 532 -13.07 36.30 26.06
C THR A 532 -13.35 36.14 24.56
N GLY A 533 -14.13 35.15 24.15
CA GLY A 533 -14.28 34.82 22.73
C GLY A 533 -12.91 34.49 22.15
N HIS A 534 -12.91 33.81 21.01
CA HIS A 534 -11.69 33.53 20.28
C HIS A 534 -11.19 34.81 19.71
N SER A 535 -10.49 35.53 20.43
CA SER A 535 -9.84 36.73 19.92
C SER A 535 -8.42 36.39 19.51
N ASP A 536 -7.85 37.17 18.64
CA ASP A 536 -6.43 37.21 18.26
C ASP A 536 -5.48 37.38 19.46
N THR A 537 -6.01 37.37 20.67
CA THR A 537 -5.31 37.59 21.94
C THR A 537 -5.13 36.29 22.76
N ALA A 538 -5.30 35.12 22.17
CA ALA A 538 -4.93 33.89 22.85
C ALA A 538 -3.48 33.95 23.30
N THR A 539 -3.27 33.96 24.57
CA THR A 539 -1.94 34.05 25.16
C THR A 539 -1.19 32.76 24.93
N GLN A 540 -0.03 32.84 24.36
CA GLN A 540 0.85 31.69 24.22
C GLN A 540 1.26 31.25 25.66
N GLY A 541 0.76 30.08 26.06
CA GLY A 541 1.03 29.48 27.36
C GLY A 541 0.76 27.99 27.35
N SER A 542 1.52 27.21 28.08
CA SER A 542 1.23 25.78 28.24
C SER A 542 0.10 25.57 29.25
N THR A 543 -0.91 24.81 28.86
CA THR A 543 -1.96 24.37 29.75
C THR A 543 -1.83 22.88 30.00
N THR A 544 -1.83 22.48 31.26
CA THR A 544 -1.78 21.08 31.65
C THR A 544 -3.20 20.53 31.68
N VAL A 545 -3.45 19.50 30.87
CA VAL A 545 -4.72 18.78 30.85
C VAL A 545 -4.46 17.35 31.29
N THR A 546 -5.17 16.87 32.30
CA THR A 546 -5.10 15.47 32.70
C THR A 546 -6.08 14.66 31.84
N VAL A 547 -5.55 13.74 31.05
CA VAL A 547 -6.35 12.87 30.18
C VAL A 547 -6.68 11.59 30.95
N PRO A 548 -7.94 11.17 31.02
CA PRO A 548 -8.31 9.90 31.63
C PRO A 548 -7.60 8.71 30.97
N SER A 549 -7.31 7.67 31.75
CA SER A 549 -6.59 6.49 31.25
C SER A 549 -7.40 5.63 30.26
N ASN A 550 -8.71 5.79 30.25
CA ASN A 550 -9.61 5.09 29.33
C ASN A 550 -9.74 5.78 27.96
N VAL A 551 -9.16 6.94 27.79
CA VAL A 551 -9.13 7.63 26.50
C VAL A 551 -8.21 6.83 25.57
N GLN A 552 -8.76 6.32 24.49
CA GLN A 552 -8.05 5.51 23.48
C GLN A 552 -8.35 6.02 22.08
N GLY A 553 -7.31 6.29 21.33
CA GLY A 553 -7.45 6.75 19.96
C GLY A 553 -7.90 8.21 19.82
N ASP A 554 -8.09 8.63 18.60
CA ASP A 554 -8.37 10.03 18.26
C ASP A 554 -9.75 10.49 18.72
N ASP A 555 -10.71 9.57 18.74
CA ASP A 555 -12.10 9.88 19.11
C ASP A 555 -12.23 10.23 20.59
N GLU A 556 -11.51 9.53 21.45
CA GLU A 556 -11.54 9.83 22.88
C GLU A 556 -10.75 11.11 23.21
N LEU A 557 -9.70 11.38 22.49
CA LEU A 557 -9.02 12.69 22.57
C LEU A 557 -9.95 13.82 22.15
N HIS A 558 -10.73 13.63 21.11
CA HIS A 558 -11.79 14.54 20.72
C HIS A 558 -12.80 14.76 21.85
N TYR A 559 -13.16 13.73 22.56
CA TYR A 559 -14.12 13.85 23.68
C TYR A 559 -13.60 14.77 24.79
N VAL A 560 -12.33 14.63 25.17
CA VAL A 560 -11.71 15.54 26.17
C VAL A 560 -11.65 16.98 25.66
N LEU A 561 -11.44 17.18 24.36
CA LEU A 561 -11.35 18.48 23.73
C LEU A 561 -12.71 19.06 23.34
N ASP A 562 -13.67 18.24 22.97
CA ASP A 562 -15.05 18.64 22.68
C ASP A 562 -15.67 19.38 23.87
N PHE A 563 -15.36 18.94 25.08
CA PHE A 563 -15.81 19.63 26.27
C PHE A 563 -15.29 21.09 26.32
N SER A 564 -14.13 21.35 25.77
CA SER A 564 -13.53 22.67 25.65
C SER A 564 -14.00 23.43 24.42
N LEU A 565 -14.43 22.70 23.37
CA LEU A 565 -14.86 23.24 22.08
C LEU A 565 -16.36 23.50 21.96
N THR A 566 -17.17 23.05 22.92
CA THR A 566 -18.63 23.27 22.93
C THR A 566 -19.07 24.73 22.89
N LYS A 567 -18.13 25.64 23.05
CA LYS A 567 -18.37 27.10 22.97
C LYS A 567 -17.89 27.74 21.68
N THR A 568 -17.50 26.95 20.69
CA THR A 568 -17.05 27.45 19.40
C THR A 568 -18.17 27.73 18.40
N GLU A 569 -19.42 27.69 18.82
CA GLU A 569 -20.56 28.13 18.01
C GLU A 569 -20.44 29.57 17.48
N GLU A 570 -19.53 30.35 18.05
CA GLU A 570 -19.25 31.70 17.62
C GLU A 570 -18.30 31.77 16.40
N TYR A 571 -17.71 30.64 16.00
CA TYR A 571 -16.78 30.62 14.86
C TYR A 571 -17.46 30.24 13.57
N SER A 572 -17.22 31.05 12.56
CA SER A 572 -17.67 30.78 11.22
C SER A 572 -16.83 29.74 10.45
N VAL A 573 -15.68 29.34 11.00
CA VAL A 573 -14.76 28.39 10.37
C VAL A 573 -14.53 27.21 11.31
N PRO A 574 -14.83 25.97 10.88
CA PRO A 574 -14.53 24.80 11.68
C PRO A 574 -13.01 24.62 11.83
N PHE A 575 -12.57 24.19 12.99
CA PHE A 575 -11.17 23.87 13.26
C PHE A 575 -11.06 22.60 14.09
N SER A 576 -9.90 21.99 14.03
CA SER A 576 -9.54 20.82 14.79
C SER A 576 -8.52 21.15 15.86
N VAL A 577 -8.56 20.40 16.95
CA VAL A 577 -7.58 20.46 18.03
C VAL A 577 -6.86 19.13 18.09
N TRP A 578 -5.55 19.15 18.24
CA TRP A 578 -4.77 17.94 18.46
C TRP A 578 -3.74 18.14 19.55
N LEU A 579 -3.23 17.05 20.06
CA LEU A 579 -2.27 17.02 21.14
C LEU A 579 -0.88 16.78 20.59
N ASP A 580 0.13 17.32 21.28
CA ASP A 580 1.52 17.01 20.98
C ASP A 580 1.78 15.53 21.27
N SER A 581 2.29 14.80 20.29
CA SER A 581 2.52 13.37 20.38
C SER A 581 3.49 12.96 21.48
N ASP A 582 4.41 13.84 21.84
CA ASP A 582 5.42 13.58 22.88
C ASP A 582 4.86 13.69 24.30
N THR A 583 3.67 14.21 24.46
CA THR A 583 3.10 14.55 25.77
C THR A 583 1.99 13.64 26.24
N TYR A 584 1.54 12.70 25.41
CA TYR A 584 0.50 11.80 25.86
C TYR A 584 0.81 10.33 25.56
N TYR A 585 0.45 9.48 26.47
CA TYR A 585 0.53 8.04 26.41
C TYR A 585 -0.78 7.44 26.81
N TYR A 586 -1.24 6.45 26.15
CA TYR A 586 -2.40 5.70 26.55
C TYR A 586 -2.02 4.64 27.54
N THR A 587 -2.83 4.48 28.55
CA THR A 587 -2.82 3.25 29.30
C THR A 587 -4.07 2.51 28.97
N THR A 588 -3.92 1.52 28.19
CA THR A 588 -4.89 0.46 28.06
C THR A 588 -4.87 -0.36 29.34
N ASN A 589 -6.02 -0.67 29.92
CA ASN A 589 -6.23 -1.63 31.02
C ASN A 589 -6.15 -1.10 32.46
N THR A 590 -6.87 -0.06 32.78
CA THR A 590 -7.39 0.03 34.15
C THR A 590 -8.81 -0.51 34.15
N ALA A 591 -9.04 -1.58 34.90
CA ALA A 591 -10.37 -2.11 35.11
C ALA A 591 -11.27 -1.04 35.76
N GLU A 592 -12.49 -0.91 35.28
CA GLU A 592 -13.51 -0.12 35.96
C GLU A 592 -13.77 -0.72 37.34
N LEU A 593 -13.73 0.11 38.36
CA LEU A 593 -14.08 -0.26 39.73
C LEU A 593 -15.43 0.36 40.12
N SER A 594 -16.23 -0.39 40.82
CA SER A 594 -17.55 0.07 41.27
C SER A 594 -17.45 0.80 42.58
N ILE A 595 -18.10 1.94 42.67
CA ILE A 595 -18.29 2.68 43.93
C ILE A 595 -19.52 2.17 44.63
N THR A 596 -19.40 1.89 45.94
CA THR A 596 -20.49 1.41 46.75
C THR A 596 -21.00 2.45 47.73
N ASN A 597 -20.16 3.42 48.10
CA ASN A 597 -20.54 4.54 48.95
C ASN A 597 -19.58 5.74 48.79
N ILE A 598 -20.11 6.95 49.02
CA ILE A 598 -19.32 8.17 49.14
C ILE A 598 -19.87 8.94 50.34
N THR A 599 -18.99 9.32 51.26
CA THR A 599 -19.41 10.07 52.47
C THR A 599 -19.70 11.54 52.14
N SER A 600 -20.56 12.16 52.94
CA SER A 600 -20.74 13.61 52.97
C SER A 600 -19.77 14.20 54.01
N ALA A 601 -18.56 14.47 53.56
CA ALA A 601 -17.43 14.90 54.40
C ALA A 601 -16.44 15.78 53.64
N ASP A 602 -15.50 16.37 54.32
CA ASP A 602 -14.38 17.14 53.76
C ASP A 602 -13.06 16.59 54.38
N PRO A 603 -12.22 15.88 53.62
CA PRO A 603 -12.47 15.36 52.26
C PRO A 603 -13.49 14.23 52.23
N ALA A 604 -14.12 14.02 51.07
CA ALA A 604 -15.04 12.92 50.83
C ALA A 604 -14.30 11.57 50.80
N VAL A 605 -14.86 10.57 51.50
CA VAL A 605 -14.36 9.19 51.50
C VAL A 605 -15.18 8.32 50.55
N VAL A 606 -14.50 7.69 49.61
CA VAL A 606 -15.10 6.73 48.66
C VAL A 606 -14.85 5.31 49.12
N THR A 607 -15.88 4.48 49.02
CA THR A 607 -15.79 3.05 49.26
C THR A 607 -15.85 2.30 47.91
N SER A 608 -14.79 1.56 47.60
CA SER A 608 -14.68 0.70 46.41
C SER A 608 -13.86 -0.53 46.80
N THR A 609 -14.52 -1.68 46.92
CA THR A 609 -13.92 -2.91 47.46
C THR A 609 -12.75 -3.38 46.61
N GLY A 610 -11.58 -3.56 47.22
CA GLY A 610 -10.38 -4.08 46.58
C GLY A 610 -9.82 -3.15 45.50
N HIS A 611 -9.88 -1.86 45.67
CA HIS A 611 -9.57 -0.84 44.65
C HIS A 611 -8.11 -0.84 44.17
N GLY A 612 -7.18 -1.37 44.94
CA GLY A 612 -5.76 -1.48 44.51
C GLY A 612 -5.05 -0.15 44.23
N LEU A 613 -5.60 0.97 44.70
CA LEU A 613 -5.00 2.30 44.56
C LEU A 613 -3.87 2.50 45.58
N THR A 614 -2.99 3.42 45.30
CA THR A 614 -1.95 3.93 46.21
C THR A 614 -2.14 5.43 46.41
N THR A 615 -1.79 5.93 47.59
CA THR A 615 -1.85 7.38 47.87
C THR A 615 -1.04 8.15 46.83
N GLY A 616 -1.67 9.16 46.26
CA GLY A 616 -1.14 9.96 45.17
C GLY A 616 -1.59 9.48 43.75
N ASP A 617 -2.30 8.37 43.67
CA ASP A 617 -2.95 7.97 42.41
C ASP A 617 -4.05 8.97 42.03
N SER A 618 -4.28 9.10 40.72
CA SER A 618 -5.40 9.87 40.20
C SER A 618 -6.49 8.95 39.71
N VAL A 619 -7.76 9.25 40.04
CA VAL A 619 -8.96 8.50 39.64
C VAL A 619 -9.93 9.42 38.91
N TYR A 620 -10.56 8.90 37.86
CA TYR A 620 -11.66 9.54 37.16
C TYR A 620 -12.96 8.89 37.58
N ILE A 621 -13.94 9.70 38.01
CA ILE A 621 -15.22 9.21 38.56
C ILE A 621 -16.39 9.62 37.67
N TYR A 622 -17.33 8.69 37.46
CA TYR A 622 -18.53 8.91 36.64
C TYR A 622 -19.69 8.00 37.11
N ASP A 623 -20.91 8.25 36.59
CA ASP A 623 -22.13 7.52 36.88
C ASP A 623 -22.55 7.48 38.36
N VAL A 624 -22.10 8.43 39.15
CA VAL A 624 -22.57 8.60 40.55
C VAL A 624 -23.93 9.29 40.55
N VAL A 625 -24.87 8.77 41.31
CA VAL A 625 -26.17 9.40 41.58
C VAL A 625 -26.15 10.04 42.97
N GLY A 626 -26.41 11.31 43.03
CA GLY A 626 -26.21 12.16 44.20
C GLY A 626 -25.00 13.04 44.09
N LEU A 627 -24.56 13.63 45.17
CA LEU A 627 -23.46 14.62 45.27
C LEU A 627 -23.64 15.79 44.29
N GLU A 628 -24.86 16.32 44.30
CA GLU A 628 -25.26 17.44 43.45
C GLU A 628 -25.36 18.74 44.24
N GLU A 629 -25.03 19.81 43.57
CA GLU A 629 -25.34 21.18 44.00
C GLU A 629 -26.17 21.84 42.91
N TYR A 630 -27.35 22.36 43.25
CA TYR A 630 -28.30 22.93 42.29
C TYR A 630 -28.64 21.99 41.11
N SER A 631 -28.80 20.69 41.36
CA SER A 631 -29.04 19.65 40.34
C SER A 631 -27.90 19.44 39.32
N VAL A 632 -26.70 19.84 39.66
CA VAL A 632 -25.50 19.60 38.89
C VAL A 632 -24.57 18.69 39.67
N SER A 633 -24.18 17.57 39.08
CA SER A 633 -23.19 16.67 39.67
C SER A 633 -21.86 17.38 39.89
N ARG A 634 -21.31 17.27 41.08
CA ARG A 634 -20.01 17.87 41.42
C ARG A 634 -18.85 16.88 41.32
N ILE A 635 -19.14 15.59 41.12
CA ILE A 635 -18.16 14.51 41.11
C ILE A 635 -18.03 13.83 39.74
N ASN A 636 -19.15 13.69 39.01
CA ASN A 636 -19.12 13.02 37.71
C ASN A 636 -18.31 13.76 36.67
N GLY A 637 -17.54 13.01 35.89
CA GLY A 637 -16.70 13.55 34.81
C GLY A 637 -15.45 14.27 35.29
N LYS A 638 -15.01 14.01 36.53
CA LYS A 638 -13.83 14.68 37.11
C LYS A 638 -12.78 13.68 37.56
N SER A 639 -11.55 14.15 37.57
CA SER A 639 -10.38 13.44 38.10
C SER A 639 -10.03 13.99 39.51
N PHE A 640 -9.66 13.10 40.38
CA PHE A 640 -9.26 13.41 41.76
C PHE A 640 -7.98 12.69 42.10
N THR A 641 -7.10 13.32 42.84
CA THR A 641 -6.00 12.63 43.53
C THR A 641 -6.57 11.94 44.77
N VAL A 642 -6.04 10.80 45.12
CA VAL A 642 -6.56 10.03 46.23
C VAL A 642 -5.50 9.83 47.31
N THR A 643 -5.99 9.86 48.58
CA THR A 643 -5.27 9.37 49.75
C THR A 643 -5.89 8.09 50.21
N VAL A 644 -5.18 6.96 50.15
CA VAL A 644 -5.68 5.64 50.51
C VAL A 644 -5.73 5.50 52.03
N ILE A 645 -6.89 5.09 52.53
CA ILE A 645 -7.12 4.82 53.97
C ILE A 645 -6.87 3.31 54.23
N ASP A 646 -7.50 2.44 53.46
CA ASP A 646 -7.35 0.99 53.57
C ASP A 646 -7.59 0.31 52.19
N SER A 647 -7.74 -1.03 52.17
CA SER A 647 -7.94 -1.79 50.94
C SER A 647 -9.22 -1.47 50.18
N ASP A 648 -10.19 -0.90 50.85
CA ASP A 648 -11.57 -0.72 50.35
C ASP A 648 -12.02 0.74 50.38
N THR A 649 -11.24 1.65 51.01
CA THR A 649 -11.61 3.07 51.18
C THR A 649 -10.46 4.02 50.91
N PHE A 650 -10.77 5.16 50.30
CA PHE A 650 -9.85 6.25 50.06
C PHE A 650 -10.52 7.62 50.08
N GLU A 651 -9.79 8.64 50.40
CA GLU A 651 -10.21 10.05 50.35
C GLU A 651 -10.00 10.62 48.97
N LEU A 652 -10.88 11.52 48.54
CA LEU A 652 -10.67 12.39 47.37
C LEU A 652 -10.04 13.69 47.87
N ASP A 653 -8.77 13.88 47.53
CA ASP A 653 -8.04 15.07 47.95
C ASP A 653 -8.74 16.33 47.42
N ASP A 654 -8.84 17.35 48.26
CA ASP A 654 -9.45 18.65 47.96
C ASP A 654 -10.91 18.61 47.48
N PHE A 655 -11.65 17.53 47.78
CA PHE A 655 -13.07 17.42 47.43
C PHE A 655 -13.99 17.44 48.69
N ASP A 656 -14.61 18.61 48.92
CA ASP A 656 -15.61 18.79 49.95
C ASP A 656 -17.00 18.37 49.43
N SER A 657 -17.56 17.34 50.01
CA SER A 657 -18.92 16.85 49.75
C SER A 657 -19.93 17.18 50.83
N SER A 658 -19.52 17.88 51.91
CA SER A 658 -20.37 18.13 53.08
C SER A 658 -21.60 19.01 52.77
N GLY A 659 -21.53 19.87 51.78
CA GLY A 659 -22.62 20.73 51.31
C GLY A 659 -23.46 20.16 50.18
N LEU A 660 -23.13 18.96 49.67
CA LEU A 660 -23.79 18.36 48.51
C LEU A 660 -24.95 17.43 48.93
N THR A 661 -25.82 17.07 47.98
CA THR A 661 -26.81 16.01 48.23
C THR A 661 -26.10 14.68 48.55
N SER A 662 -26.68 13.88 49.39
CA SER A 662 -26.06 12.60 49.78
C SER A 662 -25.92 11.65 48.60
N TYR A 663 -24.87 10.82 48.62
CA TYR A 663 -24.74 9.71 47.71
C TYR A 663 -25.95 8.79 47.76
N THR A 664 -26.48 8.43 46.60
CA THR A 664 -27.67 7.62 46.50
C THR A 664 -27.36 6.22 45.95
N SER A 665 -26.65 6.14 44.84
CA SER A 665 -26.29 4.86 44.22
C SER A 665 -25.34 5.05 43.03
N GLY A 666 -24.88 3.94 42.49
CA GLY A 666 -24.07 3.91 41.26
C GLY A 666 -22.65 4.42 41.47
N GLY A 667 -22.02 4.76 40.39
CA GLY A 667 -20.64 5.28 40.36
C GLY A 667 -19.62 4.23 39.98
N LYS A 668 -18.76 4.66 39.10
CA LYS A 668 -17.60 3.93 38.66
C LYS A 668 -16.38 4.82 38.76
N LEU A 669 -15.23 4.22 38.94
CA LEU A 669 -13.98 4.90 38.90
C LEU A 669 -12.96 4.14 38.02
N ILE A 670 -12.09 4.89 37.42
CA ILE A 670 -10.95 4.38 36.63
C ILE A 670 -9.70 5.05 37.17
N LYS A 671 -8.67 4.25 37.46
CA LYS A 671 -7.36 4.81 37.78
C LYS A 671 -6.81 5.49 36.57
N THR A 672 -6.53 6.80 36.65
CA THR A 672 -5.91 7.55 35.60
C THR A 672 -4.39 7.55 35.81
N LEU A 673 -3.64 7.26 34.79
CA LEU A 673 -2.22 7.53 34.79
C LEU A 673 -2.07 8.99 34.35
N GLY A 674 -1.95 9.89 35.29
CA GLY A 674 -1.95 11.32 35.07
C GLY A 674 -1.16 11.74 33.83
N ARG A 675 -1.90 12.16 32.78
CA ARG A 675 -1.28 12.70 31.61
C ARG A 675 -1.46 14.16 31.58
N THR A 676 -0.34 14.78 31.47
CA THR A 676 -0.24 16.21 31.41
C THR A 676 0.01 16.59 29.96
N LEU A 677 -0.97 17.17 29.34
CA LEU A 677 -0.80 17.83 28.07
C LEU A 677 -0.18 19.18 28.29
N THR A 678 0.94 19.43 27.66
CA THR A 678 1.64 20.71 27.76
C THR A 678 1.22 21.70 26.69
N THR A 679 0.66 21.23 25.56
CA THR A 679 0.36 22.10 24.42
C THR A 679 -0.88 21.62 23.66
N LEU A 680 -1.79 22.55 23.39
CA LEU A 680 -2.92 22.37 22.48
C LEU A 680 -2.66 23.14 21.21
N TYR A 681 -2.89 22.48 20.06
CA TYR A 681 -2.78 23.10 18.75
C TYR A 681 -4.17 23.26 18.15
N LEU A 682 -4.44 24.42 17.57
CA LEU A 682 -5.67 24.67 16.81
C LEU A 682 -5.35 24.83 15.34
N GLN A 683 -6.10 24.12 14.52
CA GLN A 683 -5.92 24.13 13.09
C GLN A 683 -7.28 24.14 12.40
N PRO A 684 -7.46 24.89 11.28
CA PRO A 684 -8.64 24.78 10.47
C PRO A 684 -8.88 23.34 10.00
N SER A 685 -10.08 22.82 10.19
CA SER A 685 -10.42 21.41 9.90
C SER A 685 -10.18 20.99 8.45
N SER A 686 -10.16 21.94 7.52
CA SER A 686 -9.83 21.69 6.11
C SER A 686 -8.42 21.20 5.87
N PHE A 687 -7.52 21.32 6.86
CA PHE A 687 -6.12 20.88 6.76
C PHE A 687 -5.85 19.57 7.47
N THR A 688 -6.74 19.07 8.30
CA THR A 688 -6.50 17.92 9.17
C THR A 688 -6.59 16.58 8.46
N SER A 689 -7.39 16.46 7.42
CA SER A 689 -7.63 15.17 6.76
C SER A 689 -6.44 14.66 5.94
N GLU A 690 -5.49 15.51 5.57
CA GLU A 690 -4.39 15.14 4.69
C GLU A 690 -3.04 15.08 5.37
N TYR A 691 -2.89 15.79 6.46
CA TYR A 691 -1.62 15.94 7.16
C TYR A 691 -1.87 15.81 8.65
N ALA A 692 -2.22 14.58 9.06
CA ALA A 692 -2.28 14.25 10.48
C ALA A 692 -0.91 14.52 11.11
N GLY A 693 -0.84 15.40 12.08
CA GLY A 693 0.43 15.75 12.72
C GLY A 693 0.84 17.22 12.60
N GLY A 694 -0.11 18.13 12.45
CA GLY A 694 0.17 19.55 12.59
C GLY A 694 0.80 20.23 11.38
N THR A 695 0.21 20.01 10.20
CA THR A 695 0.64 20.72 9.00
C THR A 695 -0.06 22.07 8.87
N LEU A 696 0.71 23.07 8.47
CA LEU A 696 0.21 24.43 8.26
C LEU A 696 0.30 24.85 6.81
N VAL A 697 -0.61 25.71 6.40
CA VAL A 697 -0.40 26.54 5.21
C VAL A 697 0.33 27.81 5.60
N ASP A 698 1.51 27.99 5.07
CA ASP A 698 2.30 29.18 5.29
C ASP A 698 2.68 29.84 3.96
N THR A 699 2.74 31.17 3.96
CA THR A 699 3.28 31.94 2.84
C THR A 699 4.62 32.54 3.22
N VAL A 700 5.67 31.82 2.87
CA VAL A 700 7.04 32.25 3.12
C VAL A 700 7.54 33.16 2.01
N ARG A 701 8.41 34.10 2.37
CA ARG A 701 8.97 35.08 1.46
C ARG A 701 10.48 35.14 1.60
N ALA A 702 11.16 34.97 0.48
CA ALA A 702 12.59 35.19 0.38
C ALA A 702 12.90 36.52 -0.32
N PRO A 703 13.90 37.28 0.13
CA PRO A 703 14.39 38.40 -0.62
C PRO A 703 15.01 37.94 -1.93
N GLY A 704 14.72 38.62 -3.01
CA GLY A 704 15.32 38.30 -4.31
C GLY A 704 16.66 39.02 -4.47
N SER A 705 17.67 38.32 -4.96
CA SER A 705 18.93 38.88 -5.43
C SER A 705 19.33 38.28 -6.77
N GLY A 706 20.16 39.02 -7.52
CA GLY A 706 20.64 38.64 -8.81
C GLY A 706 19.83 39.21 -9.98
N SER A 707 20.42 39.09 -11.14
CA SER A 707 19.83 39.55 -12.41
C SER A 707 20.38 38.77 -13.59
N GLY A 708 19.55 38.59 -14.60
CA GLY A 708 19.88 37.92 -15.84
C GLY A 708 18.76 37.99 -16.86
N SER A 709 18.97 37.43 -18.03
CA SER A 709 17.99 37.36 -19.10
C SER A 709 16.96 36.24 -18.89
N VAL A 710 17.36 35.17 -18.23
CA VAL A 710 16.51 34.06 -17.83
C VAL A 710 16.73 33.74 -16.36
N LEU A 711 15.69 33.21 -15.71
CA LEU A 711 15.66 32.87 -14.29
C LEU A 711 15.23 31.41 -14.13
N GLN A 712 15.91 30.67 -13.30
CA GLN A 712 15.48 29.36 -12.81
C GLN A 712 15.26 29.38 -11.32
N LEU A 713 14.26 28.65 -10.84
CA LEU A 713 14.01 28.43 -9.43
C LEU A 713 14.33 26.99 -9.05
N GLY A 714 14.95 26.85 -7.88
CA GLY A 714 15.18 25.58 -7.24
C GLY A 714 14.53 25.53 -5.87
N PHE A 715 14.18 24.34 -5.44
CA PHE A 715 13.68 24.05 -4.11
C PHE A 715 14.34 22.77 -3.61
N GLU A 716 14.84 22.82 -2.39
CA GLU A 716 15.45 21.66 -1.74
C GLU A 716 15.00 21.62 -0.28
N ALA A 717 14.71 20.41 0.20
CA ALA A 717 14.38 20.18 1.61
C ALA A 717 14.92 18.82 2.05
N ASP A 718 15.50 18.77 3.23
CA ASP A 718 15.83 17.52 3.89
C ASP A 718 14.64 17.14 4.79
N LEU A 719 13.92 16.07 4.40
CA LEU A 719 12.72 15.59 5.08
C LEU A 719 13.13 14.67 6.22
N ASN A 720 12.67 15.01 7.43
CA ASN A 720 12.97 14.26 8.64
C ASN A 720 11.70 14.07 9.48
N GLY A 721 10.78 13.29 8.98
CA GLY A 721 9.52 12.95 9.65
C GLY A 721 8.33 13.86 9.36
N GLY A 722 8.56 15.04 8.78
CA GLY A 722 7.51 16.01 8.47
C GLY A 722 7.08 16.02 7.01
N ALA A 723 5.78 16.11 6.73
CA ALA A 723 5.27 16.34 5.39
C ALA A 723 5.64 17.75 4.89
N LEU A 724 5.84 17.88 3.58
CA LEU A 724 6.06 19.17 2.93
C LEU A 724 5.49 19.17 1.52
N SER A 725 4.68 20.17 1.20
CA SER A 725 4.10 20.37 -0.14
C SER A 725 4.11 21.83 -0.54
N ILE A 726 4.30 22.08 -1.81
CA ILE A 726 4.27 23.43 -2.39
C ILE A 726 2.94 23.60 -3.13
N GLN A 727 2.13 24.53 -2.64
CA GLN A 727 0.87 24.92 -3.25
C GLN A 727 1.08 25.90 -4.39
N LYS A 728 2.03 26.85 -4.21
CA LYS A 728 2.24 27.95 -5.15
C LYS A 728 3.64 28.51 -5.03
N MET A 729 4.23 28.90 -6.15
CA MET A 729 5.50 29.61 -6.26
C MET A 729 5.29 30.89 -7.06
N ASP A 730 5.55 32.05 -6.47
CA ASP A 730 5.45 33.38 -7.10
C ASP A 730 6.82 34.03 -7.20
N VAL A 731 7.13 34.56 -8.35
CA VAL A 731 8.35 35.31 -8.64
C VAL A 731 8.00 36.73 -8.97
N TYR A 732 8.69 37.69 -8.35
CA TYR A 732 8.52 39.11 -8.61
C TYR A 732 9.84 39.70 -9.12
N VAL A 733 9.83 40.17 -10.35
CA VAL A 733 11.02 40.74 -11.01
C VAL A 733 10.79 42.18 -11.43
N LYS A 734 11.88 42.95 -11.45
CA LYS A 734 11.90 44.27 -12.09
C LYS A 734 12.63 44.14 -13.42
N GLN A 735 12.01 44.60 -14.49
CA GLN A 735 12.66 44.70 -15.79
C GLN A 735 13.78 45.74 -15.76
N GLY A 736 14.97 45.32 -16.15
CA GLY A 736 16.15 46.14 -16.33
C GLY A 736 16.25 46.76 -17.73
N ARG A 737 17.47 46.95 -18.20
CA ARG A 737 17.75 47.48 -19.54
C ARG A 737 17.67 46.37 -20.57
N THR A 738 17.46 46.72 -21.81
CA THR A 738 17.64 45.81 -22.96
C THR A 738 19.13 45.47 -23.06
N ILE A 739 19.44 44.19 -23.23
CA ILE A 739 20.82 43.67 -23.38
C ILE A 739 21.28 43.91 -24.81
#